data_f2d95fc53de5170c743a40115b9db561
#
_entry.id   f2d95fc53de5170c743a40115b9db561
#
_cell.length_a   1.000
_cell.length_b   1.000
_cell.length_c   1.000
_cell.angle_alpha   90.00
_cell.angle_beta   90.00
_cell.angle_gamma   90.00
#
_symmetry.space_group_name_H-M   'P 1'
#
loop_
_entity.id
_entity.type
_entity.pdbx_description
1 polymer ?
#
loop_
_entity_poly.entity_id
_entity_poly.type
_entity_poly.pdbx_seq_one_letter_code
_entity_poly.pdbx_strand_id
1 'polypeptide(L)'
;MVSPLTSTMGYKGGLKTAKRLYFVAILLLVFADRLAADEDQRRDDGSELKSYHDPDSDEEDVHIVSRILAAXSTLTTEEEKXLTENXELPEQPPPPEEKPKEVPVVNGGTAHGEPCVFPFYFHGREYSDCTTGNLXLWETSQLWLNCLSGSEFAASTEEQAEQRLQAEEVEEQYQTVLRMLNGSTRRAQKKELYEKLLKVAEKGHQKATEKVAYAMLFGDYMNQNVTKAREMFEKLAVEGSPKAQMALGFLYAAGLGVNSSQAKALVYYTFGALGGNLIAHMIMGYRYWAGVGVSQSCESALTHYRVVANHVASDVSLTGGSAVQRIRLLDEVENPGSTSGMLEEDLIQYYQFLAEKGDVQAQVGLGQLHLHGGRGVEQNHQRAYDYFTQAANAGNTHAMAFLGKMYSEGSEFLPQDNETALQYFKKASDMGNPVGQSGLGMAYLYGRGVPVNYELALKYFQKAAEQGWVDGQLQLGTMYYNGIGVKRDYKQALKFFNLASQAGHILAFYNLAQMHATGTGVMRSCHTAVELFKNVCERGRWSERLMTAYGSFKEGETDGALVQYLLLAEQGYEVAQSNVAFILDQKGAKIFSDNETYPRALLHWTRAAAQGYTVARIKLGDYHFYGYGTDVDYETAVIHYRLASEQQNGAQAMFNLGYMHEKGLGIKQDIHLAKRFYDMAAEASPDAQVPVFLALCKLGLTYTLQHLQDLNLKELIAQVDLDQLLGPEWDLYLMTVIALLLGTVIAYRQRQHQIIVAPRPPPPTPAPPPRPAQEDEEEPQAQAEPQDQEETPGPGEAHDDDDEEEEQQ
;
A
#
# COMPACT_ATOMS: atom_id res chain seq x y z
N MET A 1 16.41 -15.45 17.70
CA MET A 1 17.80 -15.01 17.36
C MET A 1 18.78 -16.08 17.76
N VAL A 2 19.28 -16.86 16.82
CA VAL A 2 20.37 -17.83 17.05
C VAL A 2 21.37 -17.64 15.91
N SER A 3 22.44 -16.93 16.21
CA SER A 3 23.64 -16.90 15.37
C SER A 3 24.69 -17.83 15.97
N PRO A 4 25.37 -18.68 15.20
CA PRO A 4 26.37 -19.60 15.76
C PRO A 4 27.70 -18.90 15.97
N LEU A 5 28.10 -18.81 17.24
CA LEU A 5 29.47 -18.43 17.60
C LEU A 5 30.29 -19.72 17.76
N THR A 6 31.13 -20.01 16.83
CA THR A 6 32.19 -20.98 16.95
C THR A 6 33.44 -20.29 17.43
N SER A 7 33.83 -20.48 18.68
CA SER A 7 35.20 -20.22 19.11
C SER A 7 35.71 -21.40 19.95
N THR A 8 36.77 -21.94 19.50
CA THR A 8 37.56 -23.01 20.13
C THR A 8 38.14 -22.58 21.48
N MET A 9 37.74 -23.23 22.56
CA MET A 9 38.45 -23.18 23.84
C MET A 9 38.79 -24.58 24.33
N GLY A 10 39.97 -24.70 24.81
CA GLY A 10 40.65 -25.93 25.08
C GLY A 10 40.06 -26.87 26.14
N TYR A 11 40.19 -28.12 25.84
CA TYR A 11 39.86 -29.24 26.69
C TYR A 11 40.81 -29.35 27.88
N LYS A 12 40.32 -29.16 29.10
CA LYS A 12 40.71 -29.87 30.33
C LYS A 12 40.06 -29.20 31.58
N GLY A 13 38.82 -29.41 31.77
CA GLY A 13 38.08 -28.91 32.96
C GLY A 13 36.59 -29.19 32.92
N GLY A 14 36.13 -29.62 31.75
CA GLY A 14 34.70 -29.67 31.46
C GLY A 14 33.88 -30.86 32.01
N LEU A 15 34.55 -31.89 32.50
CA LEU A 15 33.80 -33.12 32.87
C LEU A 15 33.05 -32.99 34.22
N LYS A 16 33.61 -32.21 35.16
CA LYS A 16 32.97 -32.02 36.49
C LYS A 16 31.81 -31.01 36.46
N THR A 17 31.90 -30.01 35.60
CA THR A 17 30.84 -29.02 35.45
C THR A 17 29.70 -29.51 34.59
N ALA A 18 29.97 -30.34 33.57
CA ALA A 18 28.94 -30.99 32.75
C ALA A 18 28.09 -31.95 33.58
N LYS A 19 28.73 -32.76 34.45
CA LYS A 19 28.04 -33.68 35.39
C LYS A 19 27.07 -32.94 36.33
N ARG A 20 27.39 -31.70 36.75
CA ARG A 20 26.53 -30.87 37.63
C ARG A 20 25.32 -30.29 36.91
N LEU A 21 25.50 -29.88 35.67
CA LEU A 21 24.40 -29.30 34.86
C LEU A 21 23.35 -30.35 34.43
N TYR A 22 23.81 -31.57 34.15
CA TYR A 22 22.89 -32.68 33.77
C TYR A 22 22.04 -33.15 34.95
N PHE A 23 22.53 -33.10 36.17
CA PHE A 23 21.76 -33.51 37.34
C PHE A 23 20.60 -32.54 37.63
N VAL A 24 20.85 -31.24 37.42
CA VAL A 24 19.85 -30.17 37.62
C VAL A 24 18.70 -30.29 36.58
N ALA A 25 19.01 -30.65 35.35
CA ALA A 25 17.99 -30.80 34.28
C ALA A 25 17.02 -31.95 34.56
N ILE A 26 17.49 -33.06 35.16
CA ILE A 26 16.63 -34.19 35.51
C ILE A 26 15.77 -33.90 36.75
N LEU A 27 16.33 -33.18 37.72
CA LEU A 27 15.56 -32.74 38.90
C LEU A 27 14.44 -31.77 38.49
N LEU A 28 14.68 -30.93 37.48
CA LEU A 28 13.68 -29.99 36.94
C LEU A 28 12.53 -30.69 36.21
N LEU A 29 12.81 -31.78 35.51
CA LEU A 29 11.77 -32.61 34.84
C LEU A 29 10.85 -33.32 35.86
N VAL A 30 11.42 -33.81 36.96
CA VAL A 30 10.63 -34.47 38.02
C VAL A 30 9.83 -33.42 38.83
N PHE A 31 10.33 -32.17 38.94
CA PHE A 31 9.62 -31.09 39.64
C PHE A 31 8.50 -30.49 38.79
N ALA A 32 8.66 -30.47 37.45
CA ALA A 32 7.62 -30.00 36.53
C ALA A 32 6.39 -30.92 36.55
N ASP A 33 6.63 -32.23 36.64
CA ASP A 33 5.54 -33.23 36.75
C ASP A 33 4.75 -33.11 38.08
N ARG A 34 5.42 -32.69 39.16
CA ARG A 34 4.74 -32.46 40.44
C ARG A 34 3.97 -31.14 40.50
N LEU A 35 4.43 -30.11 39.83
CA LEU A 35 3.74 -28.82 39.74
C LEU A 35 2.47 -28.93 38.85
N ALA A 36 2.54 -29.73 37.79
CA ALA A 36 1.37 -30.07 36.96
C ALA A 36 0.31 -30.90 37.71
N ALA A 37 0.74 -31.79 38.58
CA ALA A 37 -0.19 -32.60 39.42
C ALA A 37 -0.86 -31.76 40.52
N ASP A 38 -0.19 -30.71 41.03
CA ASP A 38 -0.77 -29.80 42.05
C ASP A 38 -1.76 -28.78 41.44
N GLU A 39 -1.64 -28.48 40.14
CA GLU A 39 -2.60 -27.61 39.44
C GLU A 39 -3.90 -28.37 39.08
N ASP A 40 -3.83 -29.65 38.78
CA ASP A 40 -5.02 -30.46 38.50
C ASP A 40 -5.82 -30.73 39.76
N GLN A 41 -5.17 -30.84 40.92
CA GLN A 41 -5.85 -31.04 42.20
C GLN A 41 -6.58 -29.77 42.71
N ARG A 42 -6.20 -28.60 42.23
CA ARG A 42 -6.88 -27.33 42.58
C ARG A 42 -8.08 -26.98 41.71
N ARG A 43 -8.26 -27.69 40.61
CA ARG A 43 -9.44 -27.51 39.72
C ARG A 43 -10.70 -28.26 40.19
N ASP A 44 -10.58 -29.25 41.05
CA ASP A 44 -11.71 -30.05 41.52
C ASP A 44 -12.37 -29.50 42.82
N ASP A 45 -11.74 -28.56 43.51
CA ASP A 45 -12.35 -27.87 44.66
C ASP A 45 -12.95 -26.54 44.20
N GLY A 46 -14.26 -26.57 43.89
CA GLY A 46 -15.05 -25.40 43.47
C GLY A 46 -15.25 -24.40 44.60
N SER A 47 -14.25 -23.57 44.88
CA SER A 47 -14.38 -22.43 45.77
C SER A 47 -14.15 -21.12 44.97
N GLU A 48 -15.12 -20.23 44.99
CA GLU A 48 -15.14 -18.92 44.37
C GLU A 48 -13.87 -18.11 44.65
N LEU A 49 -13.12 -17.76 43.62
CA LEU A 49 -12.00 -16.83 43.66
C LEU A 49 -12.51 -15.40 43.89
N LYS A 50 -12.41 -14.91 45.09
CA LYS A 50 -12.49 -13.47 45.37
C LYS A 50 -11.21 -12.82 44.83
N SER A 51 -11.39 -11.94 43.87
CA SER A 51 -10.32 -11.13 43.34
C SER A 51 -9.74 -10.23 44.42
N TYR A 52 -8.48 -10.43 44.76
CA TYR A 52 -7.73 -9.50 45.59
C TYR A 52 -7.23 -8.36 44.68
N HIS A 53 -7.87 -7.23 44.77
CA HIS A 53 -7.41 -5.96 44.21
C HIS A 53 -6.43 -5.33 45.20
N ASP A 54 -5.23 -5.12 44.78
CA ASP A 54 -4.21 -4.36 45.54
C ASP A 54 -4.39 -2.87 45.17
N PRO A 55 -4.79 -2.01 46.09
CA PRO A 55 -5.15 -0.63 45.76
C PRO A 55 -3.97 0.29 45.48
N ASP A 56 -2.74 -0.11 45.77
CA ASP A 56 -1.58 0.79 45.69
C ASP A 56 -0.85 0.81 44.33
N SER A 57 -1.16 -0.16 43.42
CA SER A 57 -0.49 -0.21 42.11
C SER A 57 -1.20 0.60 41.03
N ASP A 58 -2.49 0.92 41.23
CA ASP A 58 -3.27 1.65 40.22
C ASP A 58 -3.19 3.18 40.34
N GLU A 59 -2.70 3.71 41.46
CA GLU A 59 -2.65 5.17 41.68
C GLU A 59 -1.51 5.87 40.92
N GLU A 60 -0.37 5.23 40.72
CA GLU A 60 0.76 5.86 39.99
C GLU A 60 0.52 5.96 38.48
N ASP A 61 -0.06 4.94 37.87
CA ASP A 61 -0.33 4.92 36.42
C ASP A 61 -1.50 5.85 36.06
N VAL A 62 -2.52 5.93 36.91
CA VAL A 62 -3.62 6.89 36.77
C VAL A 62 -3.12 8.33 36.90
N HIS A 63 -2.11 8.56 37.75
CA HIS A 63 -1.51 9.89 37.94
C HIS A 63 -0.71 10.36 36.71
N ILE A 64 -0.04 9.48 35.99
CA ILE A 64 0.72 9.85 34.78
C ILE A 64 -0.24 10.17 33.63
N VAL A 65 -1.27 9.36 33.43
CA VAL A 65 -2.30 9.59 32.40
C VAL A 65 -3.11 10.86 32.72
N SER A 66 -3.43 11.10 34.00
CA SER A 66 -4.14 12.33 34.41
C SER A 66 -3.28 13.58 34.28
N ARG A 67 -1.96 13.48 34.45
CA ARG A 67 -1.01 14.60 34.24
C ARG A 67 -0.85 14.94 32.75
N ILE A 68 -0.85 13.94 31.90
CA ILE A 68 -0.81 14.13 30.43
C ILE A 68 -2.12 14.71 29.94
N LEU A 69 -3.27 14.25 30.45
CA LEU A 69 -4.58 14.79 30.13
C LEU A 69 -4.77 16.21 30.71
N ALA A 70 -4.26 16.52 31.89
CA ALA A 70 -4.26 17.85 32.47
C ALA A 70 -3.36 18.83 31.70
N ALA A 71 -2.24 18.39 31.23
CA ALA A 71 -1.40 19.19 30.33
C ALA A 71 -2.04 19.47 28.96
N UNK A 72 -2.70 18.64 28.66
CA UNK A 72 -3.40 18.80 27.49
C UNK A 72 -4.58 19.64 27.61
N SER A 73 -5.20 19.63 28.61
CA SER A 73 -6.38 20.49 28.85
C SER A 73 -6.00 21.94 29.18
N THR A 74 -4.82 22.17 29.71
CA THR A 74 -4.34 23.54 29.96
C THR A 74 -3.90 24.25 28.69
N LEU A 75 -3.43 23.51 27.70
CA LEU A 75 -3.10 24.06 26.37
C LEU A 75 -4.36 24.47 25.59
N THR A 76 -5.47 23.74 25.76
CA THR A 76 -6.74 24.08 25.10
C THR A 76 -7.47 25.25 25.79
N THR A 77 -7.33 25.42 27.10
CA THR A 77 -7.97 26.53 27.84
C THR A 77 -7.25 27.86 27.65
N GLU A 78 -5.96 27.89 27.34
CA GLU A 78 -5.27 29.15 27.03
C GLU A 78 -5.60 29.68 25.62
N GLU A 79 -5.84 28.77 24.66
CA GLU A 79 -6.31 29.13 23.30
C GLU A 79 -7.79 29.59 23.31
N GLU A 80 -8.64 29.03 24.11
CA GLU A 80 -10.06 29.41 24.26
C GLU A 80 -10.21 30.76 24.96
N LYS A 81 -9.35 31.13 25.90
CA LYS A 81 -9.32 32.47 26.52
C LYS A 81 -8.90 33.59 25.56
N UNK A 82 -8.25 33.14 24.82
CA UNK A 82 -7.83 33.98 23.89
C UNK A 82 -8.80 34.34 22.91
N LEU A 83 -9.54 33.63 22.69
CA LEU A 83 -10.61 33.82 21.69
C LEU A 83 -11.85 34.59 22.22
N THR A 84 -12.04 34.66 23.50
CA THR A 84 -13.22 35.28 24.10
C THR A 84 -13.06 36.71 24.58
N GLU A 85 -11.85 37.27 24.66
CA GLU A 85 -11.61 38.67 25.13
C GLU A 85 -11.66 39.75 24.03
N ASN A 86 -11.84 39.37 22.79
CA ASN A 86 -11.87 40.34 21.66
C ASN A 86 -13.19 40.39 20.88
N UNK A 87 -14.11 40.51 21.50
CA UNK A 87 -15.26 40.43 20.76
C UNK A 87 -16.17 41.50 20.98
N GLU A 88 -15.71 42.57 21.16
CA GLU A 88 -16.61 43.73 20.99
C GLU A 88 -16.44 44.28 19.55
N LEU A 89 -17.48 44.14 18.76
CA LEU A 89 -17.60 44.71 17.40
C LEU A 89 -17.84 46.23 17.54
N PRO A 90 -16.99 47.06 16.96
CA PRO A 90 -17.26 48.50 16.84
C PRO A 90 -18.40 48.73 15.83
N GLU A 91 -19.30 49.62 16.16
CA GLU A 91 -20.37 50.08 15.27
C GLU A 91 -19.77 50.66 13.94
N GLN A 92 -20.35 50.23 12.83
CA GLN A 92 -19.92 50.71 11.51
C GLN A 92 -20.22 52.21 11.35
N PRO A 93 -19.27 53.04 10.93
CA PRO A 93 -19.53 54.42 10.56
C PRO A 93 -20.31 54.50 9.23
N PRO A 94 -21.06 55.57 8.96
CA PRO A 94 -21.83 55.75 7.73
C PRO A 94 -20.92 55.79 6.50
N PRO A 95 -21.43 55.44 5.31
CA PRO A 95 -20.58 55.38 4.10
C PRO A 95 -20.03 56.76 3.72
N PRO A 96 -18.74 56.87 3.39
CA PRO A 96 -18.13 58.15 3.02
C PRO A 96 -18.56 58.60 1.63
N GLU A 97 -18.73 59.90 1.48
CA GLU A 97 -19.01 60.56 0.20
C GLU A 97 -17.88 60.27 -0.82
N GLU A 98 -18.25 59.98 -2.07
CA GLU A 98 -17.33 59.70 -3.18
C GLU A 98 -16.40 60.85 -3.44
N LYS A 99 -15.13 60.72 -3.10
CA LYS A 99 -14.07 61.63 -3.60
C LYS A 99 -13.60 61.17 -4.98
N PRO A 100 -13.13 62.04 -5.83
CA PRO A 100 -12.63 61.65 -7.18
C PRO A 100 -11.51 60.62 -7.08
N LYS A 101 -11.56 59.61 -7.93
CA LYS A 101 -10.60 58.50 -7.98
C LYS A 101 -9.19 59.03 -8.25
N GLU A 102 -8.36 59.06 -7.22
CA GLU A 102 -6.92 59.14 -7.41
C GLU A 102 -6.44 57.85 -8.07
N VAL A 103 -5.71 57.99 -9.17
CA VAL A 103 -5.08 56.87 -9.87
C VAL A 103 -4.11 56.16 -8.90
N PRO A 104 -4.29 54.88 -8.61
CA PRO A 104 -3.39 54.22 -7.67
C PRO A 104 -1.96 54.20 -8.22
N VAL A 105 -1.05 54.79 -7.48
CA VAL A 105 0.39 54.67 -7.75
C VAL A 105 0.79 53.28 -7.35
N VAL A 106 0.97 52.41 -8.33
CA VAL A 106 1.46 51.06 -8.10
C VAL A 106 2.94 51.16 -7.75
N ASN A 107 3.28 50.86 -6.50
CA ASN A 107 4.66 50.68 -6.08
C ASN A 107 5.22 49.35 -6.66
N GLY A 108 5.47 49.31 -7.95
CA GLY A 108 6.03 48.21 -8.67
C GLY A 108 6.47 48.67 -10.04
N GLY A 109 7.66 49.19 -10.13
CA GLY A 109 8.28 49.48 -11.41
C GLY A 109 9.19 48.36 -11.87
N THR A 110 9.80 48.58 -13.02
CA THR A 110 10.89 47.74 -13.54
C THR A 110 12.00 47.57 -12.49
N ALA A 111 12.93 46.66 -12.71
CA ALA A 111 14.08 46.41 -11.82
C ALA A 111 14.93 47.72 -11.60
N HIS A 112 14.72 48.72 -12.39
CA HIS A 112 15.35 50.05 -12.27
C HIS A 112 14.38 51.17 -11.82
N GLY A 113 13.15 50.84 -11.42
CA GLY A 113 12.21 51.81 -10.83
C GLY A 113 11.39 52.59 -11.83
N GLU A 114 11.41 52.29 -13.12
CA GLU A 114 10.60 52.95 -14.12
C GLU A 114 9.17 52.43 -14.16
N PRO A 115 8.16 53.29 -14.40
CA PRO A 115 6.76 52.86 -14.44
C PRO A 115 6.45 52.05 -15.70
N CYS A 116 5.52 51.08 -15.55
CA CYS A 116 5.01 50.25 -16.65
C CYS A 116 4.27 51.12 -17.68
N VAL A 117 4.52 50.84 -18.94
CA VAL A 117 3.86 51.55 -20.06
C VAL A 117 2.61 50.78 -20.47
N PHE A 118 1.48 51.46 -20.50
CA PHE A 118 0.17 50.97 -20.98
C PHE A 118 -0.23 51.72 -22.25
N PRO A 119 -1.02 51.13 -23.15
CA PRO A 119 -1.55 49.76 -23.14
C PRO A 119 -0.53 48.69 -23.62
N PHE A 120 -0.65 47.44 -23.13
CA PHE A 120 0.14 46.32 -23.65
C PHE A 120 -0.78 45.18 -24.08
N TYR A 121 -0.30 44.34 -25.00
CA TYR A 121 -1.04 43.21 -25.55
C TYR A 121 -0.52 41.88 -24.97
N PHE A 122 -1.40 41.05 -24.44
CA PHE A 122 -1.07 39.72 -23.93
C PHE A 122 -2.14 38.74 -24.34
N HIS A 123 -1.75 37.64 -24.97
CA HIS A 123 -2.68 36.62 -25.52
C HIS A 123 -3.83 37.20 -26.36
N GLY A 124 -3.51 38.17 -27.22
CA GLY A 124 -4.48 38.76 -28.12
C GLY A 124 -5.47 39.73 -27.47
N ARG A 125 -5.24 40.12 -26.21
CA ARG A 125 -6.05 41.11 -25.49
C ARG A 125 -5.20 42.33 -25.10
N GLU A 126 -5.81 43.48 -25.23
CA GLU A 126 -5.22 44.78 -24.84
C GLU A 126 -5.51 45.05 -23.35
N TYR A 127 -4.51 45.42 -22.61
CA TYR A 127 -4.62 45.79 -21.21
C TYR A 127 -4.18 47.25 -21.07
N SER A 128 -5.11 48.09 -20.65
CA SER A 128 -4.92 49.53 -20.45
C SER A 128 -4.75 49.94 -18.99
N ASP A 129 -4.81 48.95 -18.07
CA ASP A 129 -4.84 49.19 -16.63
C ASP A 129 -4.35 47.95 -15.87
N CYS A 130 -3.96 48.14 -14.59
CA CYS A 130 -3.64 47.05 -13.67
C CYS A 130 -4.92 46.32 -13.28
N THR A 131 -5.10 45.10 -13.75
CA THR A 131 -6.28 44.30 -13.42
C THR A 131 -6.11 43.65 -12.05
N THR A 132 -7.01 43.92 -11.14
CA THR A 132 -7.12 43.26 -9.83
C THR A 132 -8.04 42.01 -9.85
N GLY A 133 -8.40 41.57 -11.03
CA GLY A 133 -9.25 40.35 -11.19
C GLY A 133 -8.49 39.04 -11.02
N ASN A 134 -9.22 37.98 -10.77
CA ASN A 134 -8.76 36.60 -10.44
C ASN A 134 -7.84 35.97 -11.53
N LEU A 135 -6.65 36.53 -11.70
CA LEU A 135 -5.61 35.95 -12.53
C LEU A 135 -4.70 35.04 -11.68
N UNK A 136 -4.62 33.96 -12.06
CA UNK A 136 -3.81 33.07 -11.40
C UNK A 136 -2.49 33.68 -11.25
N LEU A 137 -1.95 33.38 -10.28
CA LEU A 137 -0.61 33.84 -9.90
C LEU A 137 0.47 33.58 -10.98
N TRP A 138 0.29 32.54 -11.77
CA TRP A 138 1.23 32.23 -12.86
C TRP A 138 1.12 33.21 -14.05
N GLU A 139 -0.06 33.71 -14.32
CA GLU A 139 -0.28 34.73 -15.36
C GLU A 139 0.37 36.04 -14.95
N THR A 140 0.35 36.38 -13.66
CA THR A 140 1.04 37.58 -13.14
C THR A 140 2.56 37.43 -13.18
N SER A 141 3.11 36.25 -12.98
CA SER A 141 4.57 36.04 -13.10
C SER A 141 5.05 36.15 -14.56
N GLN A 142 4.25 35.69 -15.53
CA GLN A 142 4.54 35.83 -16.95
C GLN A 142 4.42 37.31 -17.39
N LEU A 143 3.43 38.03 -16.86
CA LEU A 143 3.26 39.47 -17.05
C LEU A 143 4.46 40.24 -16.47
N TRP A 144 4.97 39.83 -15.32
CA TRP A 144 6.15 40.38 -14.67
C TRP A 144 7.42 40.18 -15.52
N LEU A 145 7.61 38.99 -16.06
CA LEU A 145 8.73 38.67 -16.95
C LEU A 145 8.67 39.47 -18.26
N ASN A 146 7.48 39.67 -18.82
CA ASN A 146 7.31 40.49 -20.03
C ASN A 146 7.48 41.99 -19.78
N CYS A 147 7.16 42.49 -18.59
CA CYS A 147 7.47 43.88 -18.20
C CYS A 147 8.97 44.10 -17.99
N LEU A 148 9.72 43.04 -17.60
CA LEU A 148 11.18 43.16 -17.39
C LEU A 148 11.97 43.02 -18.69
N SER A 149 11.39 42.48 -19.78
CA SER A 149 12.02 42.27 -21.07
C SER A 149 11.85 43.49 -22.02
N GLY A 150 11.85 44.71 -21.48
CA GLY A 150 11.78 45.94 -22.26
C GLY A 150 13.02 46.26 -23.12
N SER A 151 13.83 45.27 -23.49
CA SER A 151 14.81 45.39 -24.56
C SER A 151 14.17 44.84 -25.84
N GLU A 152 13.81 45.71 -26.73
CA GLU A 152 13.52 45.41 -28.12
C GLU A 152 14.70 44.67 -28.78
N PHE A 153 14.80 43.36 -28.61
CA PHE A 153 15.44 42.59 -29.65
C PHE A 153 14.36 42.29 -30.70
N ALA A 154 14.22 43.18 -31.62
CA ALA A 154 13.55 42.88 -32.87
C ALA A 154 14.42 41.89 -33.63
N ALA A 155 14.28 40.56 -33.30
CA ALA A 155 14.71 39.53 -34.22
C ALA A 155 14.00 39.80 -35.54
N SER A 156 14.70 39.70 -36.65
CA SER A 156 14.10 39.91 -37.98
C SER A 156 12.88 39.00 -38.13
N THR A 157 11.88 39.42 -38.84
CA THR A 157 10.66 38.62 -39.08
C THR A 157 10.98 37.26 -39.67
N GLU A 158 12.08 37.10 -40.39
CA GLU A 158 12.57 35.85 -40.95
C GLU A 158 13.10 34.90 -39.86
N GLU A 159 13.91 35.36 -38.91
CA GLU A 159 14.43 34.58 -37.78
C GLU A 159 13.30 34.07 -36.85
N GLN A 160 12.28 34.88 -36.62
CA GLN A 160 11.10 34.48 -35.85
C GLN A 160 10.31 33.43 -36.61
N ALA A 161 10.18 33.50 -37.93
CA ALA A 161 9.49 32.51 -38.75
C ALA A 161 10.26 31.16 -38.74
N GLU A 162 11.59 31.23 -38.86
CA GLU A 162 12.44 29.99 -38.76
C GLU A 162 12.36 29.33 -37.39
N GLN A 163 12.39 30.11 -36.33
CA GLN A 163 12.25 29.59 -34.95
C GLN A 163 10.88 28.91 -34.74
N ARG A 164 9.81 29.48 -35.30
CA ARG A 164 8.46 28.88 -35.22
C ARG A 164 8.42 27.57 -36.01
N LEU A 165 8.98 27.53 -37.22
CA LEU A 165 9.05 26.30 -38.03
C LEU A 165 9.83 25.19 -37.32
N GLN A 166 10.97 25.54 -36.70
CA GLN A 166 11.77 24.60 -35.91
C GLN A 166 10.99 24.10 -34.68
N ALA A 167 10.27 24.97 -34.00
CA ALA A 167 9.45 24.61 -32.83
C ALA A 167 8.30 23.66 -33.25
N GLU A 168 7.65 23.92 -34.39
CA GLU A 168 6.58 23.09 -34.95
C GLU A 168 7.11 21.69 -35.34
N GLU A 169 8.29 21.65 -35.98
CA GLU A 169 8.93 20.38 -36.37
C GLU A 169 9.27 19.54 -35.12
N VAL A 170 9.78 20.16 -34.06
CA VAL A 170 10.16 19.49 -32.80
C VAL A 170 8.89 19.00 -32.09
N GLU A 171 7.81 19.77 -32.09
CA GLU A 171 6.50 19.36 -31.53
C GLU A 171 5.95 18.16 -32.32
N GLU A 172 6.01 18.19 -33.67
CA GLU A 172 5.57 17.06 -34.53
C GLU A 172 6.37 15.78 -34.24
N GLN A 173 7.70 15.93 -34.08
CA GLN A 173 8.58 14.82 -33.71
C GLN A 173 8.17 14.25 -32.34
N TYR A 174 7.89 15.12 -31.35
CA TYR A 174 7.43 14.73 -30.01
C TYR A 174 6.11 13.95 -30.10
N GLN A 175 5.12 14.49 -30.82
CA GLN A 175 3.80 13.86 -30.98
C GLN A 175 3.89 12.50 -31.68
N THR A 176 4.80 12.38 -32.66
CA THR A 176 5.04 11.11 -33.36
C THR A 176 5.64 10.05 -32.43
N VAL A 177 6.65 10.42 -31.65
CA VAL A 177 7.25 9.51 -30.65
C VAL A 177 6.23 9.14 -29.60
N LEU A 178 5.39 10.08 -29.15
CA LEU A 178 4.35 9.85 -28.15
C LEU A 178 3.29 8.85 -28.64
N ARG A 179 2.82 8.99 -29.91
CA ARG A 179 1.88 8.05 -30.53
C ARG A 179 2.49 6.64 -30.61
N MET A 180 3.75 6.52 -31.02
CA MET A 180 4.46 5.23 -31.05
C MET A 180 4.62 4.63 -29.66
N LEU A 181 4.89 5.45 -28.64
CA LEU A 181 5.07 5.04 -27.25
C LEU A 181 3.78 4.49 -26.65
N ASN A 182 2.65 5.15 -26.93
CA ASN A 182 1.31 4.70 -26.49
C ASN A 182 0.88 3.40 -27.18
N GLY A 183 1.28 3.18 -28.44
CA GLY A 183 0.99 1.95 -29.18
C GLY A 183 1.95 0.80 -28.91
N SER A 184 3.03 1.03 -28.15
CA SER A 184 4.08 0.03 -27.93
C SER A 184 3.86 -0.72 -26.60
N THR A 185 3.82 -2.04 -26.66
CA THR A 185 3.71 -2.92 -25.49
C THR A 185 5.07 -3.50 -25.05
N ARG A 186 6.01 -3.65 -25.99
CA ARG A 186 7.30 -4.30 -25.75
C ARG A 186 8.31 -3.35 -25.09
N ARG A 187 8.92 -3.79 -23.97
CA ARG A 187 9.94 -3.02 -23.22
C ARG A 187 11.11 -2.55 -24.09
N ALA A 188 11.61 -3.43 -25.00
CA ALA A 188 12.73 -3.09 -25.93
C ALA A 188 12.37 -1.94 -26.87
N GLN A 189 11.13 -1.93 -27.43
CA GLN A 189 10.64 -0.85 -28.29
C GLN A 189 10.49 0.46 -27.50
N LYS A 190 9.99 0.39 -26.27
CA LYS A 190 9.88 1.57 -25.40
C LYS A 190 11.26 2.18 -25.12
N LYS A 191 12.28 1.35 -24.87
CA LYS A 191 13.67 1.80 -24.67
C LYS A 191 14.18 2.60 -25.88
N GLU A 192 14.02 2.07 -27.10
CA GLU A 192 14.40 2.77 -28.34
C GLU A 192 13.64 4.10 -28.50
N LEU A 193 12.34 4.11 -28.15
CA LEU A 193 11.51 5.32 -28.24
C LEU A 193 11.94 6.40 -27.22
N TYR A 194 12.39 5.98 -26.02
CA TYR A 194 12.95 6.91 -25.03
C TYR A 194 14.30 7.50 -25.50
N GLU A 195 15.11 6.76 -26.26
CA GLU A 195 16.32 7.29 -26.90
C GLU A 195 15.97 8.35 -27.98
N LYS A 196 14.88 8.13 -28.74
CA LYS A 196 14.37 9.15 -29.69
C LYS A 196 13.82 10.37 -28.94
N LEU A 197 13.12 10.14 -27.83
CA LEU A 197 12.58 11.20 -26.96
C LEU A 197 13.73 12.06 -26.37
N LEU A 198 14.85 11.44 -26.01
CA LEU A 198 16.04 12.15 -25.52
C LEU A 198 16.56 13.15 -26.59
N LYS A 199 16.61 12.73 -27.87
CA LYS A 199 17.02 13.61 -28.98
C LYS A 199 16.06 14.81 -29.15
N VAL A 200 14.77 14.59 -28.95
CA VAL A 200 13.75 15.67 -28.97
C VAL A 200 13.94 16.61 -27.77
N ALA A 201 14.26 16.06 -26.60
CA ALA A 201 14.57 16.84 -25.39
C ALA A 201 15.83 17.71 -25.58
N GLU A 202 16.86 17.18 -26.24
CA GLU A 202 18.12 17.90 -26.55
C GLU A 202 17.87 19.08 -27.50
N LYS A 203 16.82 19.06 -28.30
CA LYS A 203 16.36 20.20 -29.14
C LYS A 203 15.59 21.27 -28.34
N GLY A 204 15.44 21.09 -27.01
CA GLY A 204 14.79 22.07 -26.12
C GLY A 204 13.29 21.87 -25.92
N HIS A 205 12.73 20.74 -26.31
CA HIS A 205 11.29 20.48 -26.13
C HIS A 205 10.96 20.17 -24.66
N GLN A 206 10.24 21.08 -24.01
CA GLN A 206 9.96 21.07 -22.57
C GLN A 206 9.31 19.76 -22.07
N LYS A 207 8.22 19.31 -22.73
CA LYS A 207 7.51 18.08 -22.32
C LYS A 207 8.34 16.80 -22.54
N ALA A 208 9.19 16.78 -23.58
CA ALA A 208 10.12 15.68 -23.82
C ALA A 208 11.18 15.63 -22.72
N THR A 209 11.75 16.80 -22.38
CA THR A 209 12.74 16.94 -21.28
C THR A 209 12.16 16.48 -19.96
N GLU A 210 10.91 16.85 -19.64
CA GLU A 210 10.19 16.35 -18.45
C GLU A 210 10.13 14.82 -18.42
N LYS A 211 9.65 14.20 -19.51
CA LYS A 211 9.48 12.73 -19.58
C LYS A 211 10.83 12.00 -19.45
N VAL A 212 11.86 12.51 -20.13
CA VAL A 212 13.22 11.96 -20.08
C VAL A 212 13.83 12.11 -18.67
N ALA A 213 13.65 13.28 -18.03
CA ALA A 213 14.16 13.54 -16.68
C ALA A 213 13.53 12.57 -15.66
N TYR A 214 12.22 12.30 -15.74
CA TYR A 214 11.55 11.31 -14.90
C TYR A 214 12.02 9.87 -15.22
N ALA A 215 12.20 9.55 -16.49
CA ALA A 215 12.72 8.23 -16.90
C ALA A 215 14.14 7.98 -16.34
N MET A 216 15.00 8.99 -16.39
CA MET A 216 16.35 8.94 -15.80
C MET A 216 16.33 8.91 -14.27
N LEU A 217 15.36 9.55 -13.63
CA LEU A 217 15.20 9.55 -12.16
C LEU A 217 14.84 8.15 -11.65
N PHE A 218 13.90 7.49 -12.31
CA PHE A 218 13.35 6.19 -11.87
C PHE A 218 14.05 4.97 -12.48
N GLY A 219 14.78 5.15 -13.57
CA GLY A 219 15.34 4.05 -14.36
C GLY A 219 14.33 3.41 -15.34
N ASP A 220 13.20 4.12 -15.64
CA ASP A 220 12.15 3.63 -16.55
C ASP A 220 12.64 3.66 -18.01
N TYR A 221 12.94 2.51 -18.59
CA TYR A 221 13.37 2.37 -19.99
C TYR A 221 14.71 3.05 -20.32
N MET A 222 15.37 3.66 -19.34
CA MET A 222 16.67 4.34 -19.48
C MET A 222 17.52 4.03 -18.25
N ASN A 223 18.84 4.13 -18.37
CA ASN A 223 19.75 3.96 -17.23
C ASN A 223 19.50 5.07 -16.21
N GLN A 224 19.31 4.68 -14.96
CA GLN A 224 19.10 5.63 -13.85
C GLN A 224 20.28 6.60 -13.74
N ASN A 225 19.99 7.90 -13.73
CA ASN A 225 20.99 8.96 -13.54
C ASN A 225 20.33 10.15 -12.84
N VAL A 226 20.39 10.17 -11.53
CA VAL A 226 19.78 11.20 -10.67
C VAL A 226 20.39 12.57 -10.91
N THR A 227 21.72 12.64 -11.16
CA THR A 227 22.43 13.92 -11.38
C THR A 227 21.95 14.59 -12.66
N LYS A 228 21.90 13.85 -13.76
CA LYS A 228 21.42 14.38 -15.05
C LYS A 228 19.93 14.75 -15.00
N ALA A 229 19.13 13.92 -14.32
CA ALA A 229 17.69 14.22 -14.10
C ALA A 229 17.51 15.52 -13.32
N ARG A 230 18.30 15.74 -12.26
CA ARG A 230 18.29 16.98 -11.48
C ARG A 230 18.60 18.20 -12.35
N GLU A 231 19.66 18.15 -13.14
CA GLU A 231 20.06 19.26 -14.03
C GLU A 231 18.93 19.62 -15.02
N MET A 232 18.25 18.60 -15.55
CA MET A 232 17.08 18.81 -16.42
C MET A 232 15.93 19.47 -15.67
N PHE A 233 15.64 19.00 -14.45
CA PHE A 233 14.59 19.60 -13.61
C PHE A 233 14.92 21.03 -13.19
N GLU A 234 16.19 21.36 -12.91
CA GLU A 234 16.63 22.71 -12.57
C GLU A 234 16.34 23.69 -13.72
N LYS A 235 16.66 23.29 -14.97
CA LYS A 235 16.35 24.09 -16.17
C LYS A 235 14.84 24.31 -16.33
N LEU A 236 14.05 23.21 -16.28
CA LEU A 236 12.59 23.27 -16.42
C LEU A 236 11.91 24.06 -15.29
N ALA A 237 12.46 24.03 -14.08
CA ALA A 237 11.91 24.76 -12.93
C ALA A 237 12.09 26.28 -13.09
N VAL A 238 13.20 26.72 -13.71
CA VAL A 238 13.43 28.11 -14.07
C VAL A 238 12.41 28.56 -15.13
N GLU A 239 12.05 27.66 -16.06
CA GLU A 239 11.01 27.89 -17.08
C GLU A 239 9.59 27.85 -16.48
N GLY A 240 9.45 27.56 -15.18
CA GLY A 240 8.18 27.57 -14.46
C GLY A 240 7.41 26.24 -14.49
N SER A 241 8.02 25.11 -14.90
CA SER A 241 7.32 23.82 -14.93
C SER A 241 6.94 23.35 -13.52
N PRO A 242 5.63 23.18 -13.20
CA PRO A 242 5.20 22.70 -11.89
C PRO A 242 5.62 21.26 -11.60
N LYS A 243 5.78 20.45 -12.65
CA LYS A 243 6.25 19.06 -12.52
C LYS A 243 7.74 19.02 -12.13
N ALA A 244 8.55 19.89 -12.73
CA ALA A 244 9.97 19.99 -12.39
C ALA A 244 10.16 20.56 -10.98
N GLN A 245 9.34 21.56 -10.60
CA GLN A 245 9.34 22.11 -9.24
C GLN A 245 9.01 21.01 -8.21
N MET A 246 7.97 20.23 -8.46
CA MET A 246 7.62 19.07 -7.60
C MET A 246 8.78 18.06 -7.53
N ALA A 247 9.42 17.75 -8.68
CA ALA A 247 10.55 16.80 -8.72
C ALA A 247 11.75 17.33 -7.91
N LEU A 248 12.10 18.60 -8.04
CA LEU A 248 13.16 19.23 -7.22
C LEU A 248 12.81 19.20 -5.73
N GLY A 249 11.56 19.49 -5.39
CA GLY A 249 11.06 19.34 -4.01
C GLY A 249 11.33 17.95 -3.47
N PHE A 250 11.03 16.93 -4.27
CA PHE A 250 11.29 15.53 -3.94
C PHE A 250 12.78 15.22 -3.77
N LEU A 251 13.63 15.67 -4.70
CA LEU A 251 15.09 15.47 -4.61
C LEU A 251 15.67 16.07 -3.32
N TYR A 252 15.25 17.31 -2.96
CA TYR A 252 15.68 17.96 -1.71
C TYR A 252 15.09 17.28 -0.46
N ALA A 253 13.85 16.78 -0.51
CA ALA A 253 13.22 16.09 0.61
C ALA A 253 13.92 14.75 0.92
N ALA A 254 14.18 13.97 -0.13
CA ALA A 254 14.80 12.65 -0.03
C ALA A 254 16.33 12.69 0.05
N GLY A 255 16.97 13.82 -0.31
CA GLY A 255 18.43 13.92 -0.38
C GLY A 255 19.03 13.11 -1.53
N LEU A 256 18.38 13.12 -2.69
CA LEU A 256 18.79 12.35 -3.88
C LEU A 256 19.64 13.24 -4.81
N GLY A 257 20.94 12.98 -4.87
CA GLY A 257 21.88 13.78 -5.67
C GLY A 257 22.08 15.20 -5.17
N VAL A 258 21.52 15.54 -4.00
CA VAL A 258 21.66 16.85 -3.33
C VAL A 258 21.65 16.63 -1.81
N ASN A 259 22.20 17.53 -1.06
CA ASN A 259 22.07 17.51 0.40
C ASN A 259 20.60 17.75 0.77
N SER A 260 20.06 16.90 1.64
CA SER A 260 18.67 16.99 2.09
C SER A 260 18.38 18.35 2.73
N SER A 261 17.28 18.97 2.33
CA SER A 261 16.83 20.25 2.88
C SER A 261 15.30 20.32 2.86
N GLN A 262 14.69 20.16 4.00
CA GLN A 262 13.22 20.18 4.13
C GLN A 262 12.66 21.58 3.80
N ALA A 263 13.41 22.66 4.09
CA ALA A 263 13.02 24.02 3.77
C ALA A 263 12.95 24.25 2.25
N LYS A 264 14.01 23.85 1.51
CA LYS A 264 14.01 23.94 0.04
C LYS A 264 12.92 23.06 -0.58
N ALA A 265 12.76 21.84 -0.06
CA ALA A 265 11.70 20.93 -0.50
C ALA A 265 10.31 21.56 -0.38
N LEU A 266 10.03 22.18 0.77
CA LEU A 266 8.76 22.86 1.04
C LEU A 266 8.49 24.00 0.04
N VAL A 267 9.50 24.84 -0.24
CA VAL A 267 9.39 25.93 -1.22
C VAL A 267 9.03 25.37 -2.61
N TYR A 268 9.78 24.40 -3.09
CA TYR A 268 9.54 23.78 -4.40
C TYR A 268 8.17 23.07 -4.48
N TYR A 269 7.74 22.37 -3.42
CA TYR A 269 6.42 21.73 -3.37
C TYR A 269 5.30 22.78 -3.38
N THR A 270 5.50 23.91 -2.69
CA THR A 270 4.55 25.03 -2.67
C THR A 270 4.39 25.61 -4.09
N PHE A 271 5.47 25.89 -4.79
CA PHE A 271 5.42 26.37 -6.18
C PHE A 271 4.80 25.34 -7.12
N GLY A 272 5.16 24.08 -6.99
CA GLY A 272 4.57 22.98 -7.76
C GLY A 272 3.05 22.89 -7.55
N ALA A 273 2.58 23.03 -6.31
CA ALA A 273 1.15 23.02 -5.96
C ALA A 273 0.45 24.25 -6.51
N LEU A 274 1.02 25.44 -6.36
CA LEU A 274 0.47 26.67 -6.92
C LEU A 274 0.36 26.60 -8.45
N GLY A 275 1.30 25.91 -9.11
CA GLY A 275 1.26 25.62 -10.54
C GLY A 275 0.25 24.52 -10.94
N GLY A 276 -0.52 23.98 -9.98
CA GLY A 276 -1.57 22.99 -10.22
C GLY A 276 -1.11 21.53 -10.29
N ASN A 277 0.11 21.24 -9.83
CA ASN A 277 0.59 19.86 -9.81
C ASN A 277 -0.10 19.07 -8.70
N LEU A 278 -0.87 18.04 -9.07
CA LEU A 278 -1.67 17.22 -8.14
C LEU A 278 -0.80 16.43 -7.14
N ILE A 279 0.37 15.93 -7.59
CA ILE A 279 1.30 15.21 -6.72
C ILE A 279 1.87 16.16 -5.66
N ALA A 280 2.21 17.40 -6.05
CA ALA A 280 2.66 18.43 -5.10
C ALA A 280 1.56 18.75 -4.07
N HIS A 281 0.29 18.88 -4.51
CA HIS A 281 -0.85 19.03 -3.59
C HIS A 281 -0.96 17.83 -2.63
N MET A 282 -0.82 16.60 -3.14
CA MET A 282 -0.89 15.39 -2.32
C MET A 282 0.22 15.35 -1.25
N ILE A 283 1.46 15.70 -1.65
CA ILE A 283 2.61 15.80 -0.75
C ILE A 283 2.36 16.87 0.33
N MET A 284 1.91 18.05 -0.08
CA MET A 284 1.61 19.16 0.85
C MET A 284 0.48 18.77 1.82
N GLY A 285 -0.55 18.10 1.32
CA GLY A 285 -1.64 17.55 2.13
C GLY A 285 -1.10 16.61 3.22
N TYR A 286 -0.24 15.66 2.84
CA TYR A 286 0.39 14.74 3.78
C TYR A 286 1.31 15.48 4.77
N ARG A 287 2.11 16.43 4.31
CA ARG A 287 3.02 17.19 5.18
C ARG A 287 2.27 17.99 6.25
N TYR A 288 1.18 18.67 5.89
CA TYR A 288 0.32 19.37 6.86
C TYR A 288 -0.42 18.40 7.78
N TRP A 289 -0.84 17.22 7.28
CA TRP A 289 -1.53 16.20 8.06
C TRP A 289 -0.61 15.58 9.12
N ALA A 290 0.60 15.21 8.72
CA ALA A 290 1.58 14.51 9.56
C ALA A 290 2.55 15.44 10.29
N GLY A 291 2.57 16.75 9.99
CA GLY A 291 3.52 17.70 10.58
C GLY A 291 4.97 17.52 10.07
N VAL A 292 5.15 17.13 8.79
CA VAL A 292 6.49 16.86 8.22
C VAL A 292 7.09 18.16 7.66
N GLY A 293 8.00 18.76 8.41
CA GLY A 293 8.69 20.01 8.02
C GLY A 293 7.80 21.25 8.06
N VAL A 294 6.57 21.11 8.54
CA VAL A 294 5.58 22.18 8.73
C VAL A 294 4.81 21.92 10.03
N SER A 295 4.24 22.93 10.64
CA SER A 295 3.29 22.74 11.75
C SER A 295 2.06 21.98 11.26
N GLN A 296 1.60 21.02 12.06
CA GLN A 296 0.44 20.22 11.74
C GLN A 296 -0.80 21.13 11.62
N SER A 297 -1.55 20.99 10.54
CA SER A 297 -2.75 21.79 10.25
C SER A 297 -3.75 20.98 9.45
N CYS A 298 -4.82 20.57 10.12
CA CYS A 298 -5.89 19.81 9.48
C CYS A 298 -6.54 20.59 8.32
N GLU A 299 -6.81 21.89 8.50
CA GLU A 299 -7.47 22.71 7.47
C GLU A 299 -6.59 22.90 6.22
N SER A 300 -5.29 23.08 6.41
CA SER A 300 -4.35 23.16 5.28
C SER A 300 -4.28 21.82 4.54
N ALA A 301 -4.22 20.69 5.29
CA ALA A 301 -4.25 19.34 4.71
C ALA A 301 -5.55 19.14 3.92
N LEU A 302 -6.69 19.52 4.50
CA LEU A 302 -8.03 19.41 3.89
C LEU A 302 -8.08 20.17 2.56
N THR A 303 -7.55 21.40 2.51
CA THR A 303 -7.52 22.23 1.30
C THR A 303 -6.76 21.52 0.17
N HIS A 304 -5.57 21.02 0.44
CA HIS A 304 -4.73 20.33 -0.56
C HIS A 304 -5.36 19.01 -1.02
N TYR A 305 -5.80 18.16 -0.09
CA TYR A 305 -6.41 16.87 -0.42
C TYR A 305 -7.74 17.03 -1.18
N ARG A 306 -8.53 18.07 -0.88
CA ARG A 306 -9.79 18.34 -1.60
C ARG A 306 -9.54 18.62 -3.09
N VAL A 307 -8.49 19.36 -3.45
CA VAL A 307 -8.11 19.65 -4.85
C VAL A 307 -7.83 18.33 -5.59
N VAL A 308 -7.01 17.47 -5.00
CA VAL A 308 -6.65 16.16 -5.60
C VAL A 308 -7.88 15.24 -5.68
N ALA A 309 -8.66 15.16 -4.59
CA ALA A 309 -9.85 14.30 -4.52
C ALA A 309 -10.91 14.70 -5.54
N ASN A 310 -11.11 16.00 -5.78
CA ASN A 310 -12.02 16.50 -6.82
C ASN A 310 -11.62 16.00 -8.20
N HIS A 311 -10.32 16.03 -8.51
CA HIS A 311 -9.79 15.52 -9.78
C HIS A 311 -10.02 13.99 -9.88
N VAL A 312 -9.63 13.23 -8.84
CA VAL A 312 -9.82 11.77 -8.83
C VAL A 312 -11.30 11.40 -8.98
N ALA A 313 -12.19 12.10 -8.26
CA ALA A 313 -13.63 11.86 -8.32
C ALA A 313 -14.22 12.15 -9.73
N SER A 314 -13.67 13.14 -10.47
CA SER A 314 -14.11 13.46 -11.84
C SER A 314 -13.65 12.39 -12.85
N ASP A 315 -12.52 11.72 -12.57
CA ASP A 315 -11.96 10.68 -13.46
C ASP A 315 -12.58 9.30 -13.24
N VAL A 316 -13.28 9.09 -12.12
CA VAL A 316 -13.87 7.78 -11.79
C VAL A 316 -15.08 7.51 -12.71
N SER A 317 -15.01 6.41 -13.47
CA SER A 317 -16.10 5.91 -14.30
C SER A 317 -17.14 5.15 -13.47
N LEU A 318 -18.20 4.68 -14.14
CA LEU A 318 -19.22 3.79 -13.55
C LEU A 318 -18.62 2.46 -13.06
N THR A 319 -17.46 2.07 -13.57
CA THR A 319 -16.76 0.85 -13.15
C THR A 319 -15.99 1.02 -11.84
N GLY A 320 -15.86 2.24 -11.32
CA GLY A 320 -15.21 2.52 -10.03
C GLY A 320 -13.70 2.73 -10.09
N GLY A 321 -13.09 2.68 -11.27
CA GLY A 321 -11.65 2.87 -11.48
C GLY A 321 -10.82 1.59 -11.27
N SER A 322 -9.51 1.70 -11.51
CA SER A 322 -8.55 0.59 -11.40
C SER A 322 -8.33 0.18 -9.95
N ALA A 323 -8.13 -1.12 -9.72
CA ALA A 323 -7.82 -1.66 -8.40
C ALA A 323 -6.37 -1.33 -8.02
N VAL A 324 -6.18 -0.63 -6.89
CA VAL A 324 -4.84 -0.29 -6.37
C VAL A 324 -4.29 -1.47 -5.57
N GLN A 325 -3.19 -2.05 -6.05
CA GLN A 325 -2.47 -3.12 -5.36
C GLN A 325 -1.51 -2.53 -4.32
N ARG A 326 -1.62 -2.97 -3.08
CA ARG A 326 -0.82 -2.49 -1.94
C ARG A 326 0.00 -3.65 -1.39
N ILE A 327 1.14 -3.95 -2.03
CA ILE A 327 2.02 -5.06 -1.68
C ILE A 327 3.12 -4.57 -0.75
N ARG A 328 3.20 -5.16 0.43
CA ARG A 328 4.29 -4.92 1.39
C ARG A 328 5.37 -5.97 1.19
N LEU A 329 6.58 -5.52 0.89
CA LEU A 329 7.75 -6.38 0.65
C LEU A 329 8.12 -7.22 1.88
N LEU A 330 7.96 -6.66 3.07
CA LEU A 330 8.22 -7.35 4.34
C LEU A 330 7.26 -8.54 4.52
N ASP A 331 5.96 -8.33 4.27
CA ASP A 331 4.93 -9.36 4.43
C ASP A 331 5.20 -10.56 3.50
N GLU A 332 5.70 -10.31 2.29
CA GLU A 332 6.09 -11.37 1.33
C GLU A 332 7.27 -12.21 1.83
N VAL A 333 8.25 -11.56 2.47
CA VAL A 333 9.44 -12.25 2.99
C VAL A 333 9.11 -13.04 4.25
N GLU A 334 8.30 -12.48 5.14
CA GLU A 334 7.90 -13.13 6.40
C GLU A 334 6.89 -14.28 6.18
N ASN A 335 6.04 -14.16 5.17
CA ASN A 335 4.98 -15.14 4.85
C ASN A 335 5.06 -15.58 3.38
N PRO A 336 6.11 -16.33 2.99
CA PRO A 336 6.22 -16.84 1.62
C PRO A 336 5.13 -17.89 1.37
N GLY A 337 4.10 -17.53 0.65
CA GLY A 337 2.92 -18.37 0.42
C GLY A 337 1.62 -17.69 0.84
N SER A 338 1.69 -16.61 1.62
CA SER A 338 0.59 -15.68 1.76
C SER A 338 0.46 -14.93 0.44
N THR A 339 -0.65 -15.08 -0.22
CA THR A 339 -0.89 -14.39 -1.49
C THR A 339 -0.80 -12.88 -1.29
N SER A 340 0.16 -12.26 -1.93
CA SER A 340 0.37 -10.80 -1.95
C SER A 340 -0.78 -10.03 -2.63
N GLY A 341 -1.92 -10.66 -2.83
CA GLY A 341 -3.04 -10.13 -3.61
C GLY A 341 -2.84 -10.28 -5.12
N MET A 342 -1.66 -10.65 -5.55
CA MET A 342 -1.38 -11.04 -6.95
C MET A 342 -1.82 -12.49 -7.17
N LEU A 343 -2.41 -12.74 -8.31
CA LEU A 343 -2.63 -14.12 -8.74
C LEU A 343 -1.31 -14.68 -9.31
N GLU A 344 -0.96 -15.87 -8.91
CA GLU A 344 0.16 -16.60 -9.53
C GLU A 344 -0.14 -16.80 -11.03
N GLU A 345 0.88 -16.69 -11.85
CA GLU A 345 0.72 -16.82 -13.31
C GLU A 345 0.11 -18.18 -13.67
N ASP A 346 0.51 -19.24 -12.96
CA ASP A 346 -0.04 -20.60 -13.13
C ASP A 346 -1.55 -20.62 -12.84
N LEU A 347 -1.99 -19.87 -11.81
CA LEU A 347 -3.41 -19.78 -11.46
C LEU A 347 -4.22 -19.01 -12.51
N ILE A 348 -3.64 -17.95 -13.09
CA ILE A 348 -4.26 -17.20 -14.20
C ILE A 348 -4.40 -18.12 -15.41
N GLN A 349 -3.35 -18.87 -15.78
CA GLN A 349 -3.37 -19.84 -16.87
C GLN A 349 -4.42 -20.93 -16.63
N TYR A 350 -4.54 -21.40 -15.39
CA TYR A 350 -5.56 -22.39 -15.01
C TYR A 350 -6.98 -21.85 -15.20
N TYR A 351 -7.25 -20.60 -14.78
CA TYR A 351 -8.55 -19.97 -15.04
C TYR A 351 -8.80 -19.74 -16.52
N GLN A 352 -7.78 -19.41 -17.31
CA GLN A 352 -7.88 -19.29 -18.78
C GLN A 352 -8.25 -20.64 -19.40
N PHE A 353 -7.59 -21.70 -18.98
CA PHE A 353 -7.91 -23.07 -19.42
C PHE A 353 -9.36 -23.43 -19.09
N LEU A 354 -9.83 -23.15 -17.86
CA LEU A 354 -11.23 -23.43 -17.47
C LEU A 354 -12.22 -22.62 -18.34
N ALA A 355 -11.93 -21.34 -18.60
CA ALA A 355 -12.77 -20.47 -19.44
C ALA A 355 -12.84 -20.98 -20.88
N GLU A 356 -11.73 -21.48 -21.44
CA GLU A 356 -11.66 -22.11 -22.76
C GLU A 356 -12.48 -23.42 -22.84
N LYS A 357 -12.56 -24.15 -21.72
CA LYS A 357 -13.41 -25.36 -21.59
C LYS A 357 -14.88 -25.01 -21.43
N GLY A 358 -15.23 -23.74 -21.32
CA GLY A 358 -16.60 -23.26 -21.23
C GLY A 358 -17.12 -23.04 -19.82
N ASP A 359 -16.22 -23.01 -18.80
CA ASP A 359 -16.62 -22.69 -17.43
C ASP A 359 -17.07 -21.22 -17.37
N VAL A 360 -18.34 -21.01 -17.11
CA VAL A 360 -18.99 -19.71 -17.12
C VAL A 360 -18.47 -18.80 -15.99
N GLN A 361 -18.16 -19.39 -14.82
CA GLN A 361 -17.66 -18.62 -13.68
C GLN A 361 -16.22 -18.12 -13.93
N ALA A 362 -15.39 -18.96 -14.52
CA ALA A 362 -14.04 -18.58 -14.95
C ALA A 362 -14.09 -17.47 -16.01
N GLN A 363 -15.01 -17.57 -16.99
CA GLN A 363 -15.23 -16.52 -18.01
C GLN A 363 -15.63 -15.19 -17.38
N VAL A 364 -16.59 -15.19 -16.43
CA VAL A 364 -17.03 -13.96 -15.73
C VAL A 364 -15.90 -13.38 -14.89
N GLY A 365 -15.16 -14.22 -14.16
CA GLY A 365 -14.01 -13.79 -13.33
C GLY A 365 -12.90 -13.16 -14.15
N LEU A 366 -12.49 -13.81 -15.25
CA LEU A 366 -11.48 -13.27 -16.18
C LEU A 366 -11.97 -11.99 -16.86
N GLY A 367 -13.27 -11.97 -17.26
CA GLY A 367 -13.90 -10.78 -17.82
C GLY A 367 -13.77 -9.58 -16.89
N GLN A 368 -14.05 -9.76 -15.59
CA GLN A 368 -13.91 -8.72 -14.57
C GLN A 368 -12.45 -8.30 -14.38
N LEU A 369 -11.52 -9.28 -14.34
CA LEU A 369 -10.08 -9.00 -14.19
C LEU A 369 -9.57 -8.17 -15.38
N HIS A 370 -9.93 -8.53 -16.60
CA HIS A 370 -9.54 -7.75 -17.80
C HIS A 370 -10.28 -6.40 -17.90
N LEU A 371 -11.50 -6.29 -17.38
CA LEU A 371 -12.25 -5.03 -17.40
C LEU A 371 -11.62 -3.96 -16.49
N HIS A 372 -11.23 -4.37 -15.27
CA HIS A 372 -10.70 -3.45 -14.25
C HIS A 372 -9.18 -3.43 -14.16
N GLY A 373 -8.53 -4.47 -14.64
CA GLY A 373 -7.13 -4.73 -14.36
C GLY A 373 -6.91 -5.16 -12.90
N GLY A 374 -5.67 -5.46 -12.53
CA GLY A 374 -5.30 -5.80 -11.17
C GLY A 374 -4.98 -7.28 -10.97
N ARG A 375 -4.41 -7.60 -9.83
CA ARG A 375 -3.92 -8.94 -9.44
C ARG A 375 -2.93 -9.55 -10.45
N GLY A 376 -2.16 -8.70 -11.14
CA GLY A 376 -1.21 -9.14 -12.17
C GLY A 376 -1.77 -9.21 -13.60
N VAL A 377 -3.08 -8.98 -13.76
CA VAL A 377 -3.74 -8.98 -15.08
C VAL A 377 -3.85 -7.55 -15.61
N GLU A 378 -3.39 -7.33 -16.83
CA GLU A 378 -3.51 -6.02 -17.50
C GLU A 378 -4.95 -5.74 -17.92
N GLN A 379 -5.37 -4.48 -17.79
CA GLN A 379 -6.68 -4.03 -18.28
C GLN A 379 -6.75 -4.22 -19.81
N ASN A 380 -7.79 -4.90 -20.26
CA ASN A 380 -8.01 -5.16 -21.70
C ASN A 380 -9.51 -5.29 -21.99
N HIS A 381 -10.11 -4.22 -22.51
CA HIS A 381 -11.54 -4.15 -22.78
C HIS A 381 -12.01 -5.16 -23.84
N GLN A 382 -11.15 -5.49 -24.81
CA GLN A 382 -11.51 -6.47 -25.85
C GLN A 382 -11.62 -7.88 -25.24
N ARG A 383 -10.62 -8.33 -24.48
CA ARG A 383 -10.66 -9.64 -23.79
C ARG A 383 -11.84 -9.72 -22.82
N ALA A 384 -12.09 -8.63 -22.08
CA ALA A 384 -13.24 -8.56 -21.17
C ALA A 384 -14.57 -8.77 -21.93
N TYR A 385 -14.73 -8.08 -23.07
CA TYR A 385 -15.89 -8.21 -23.95
C TYR A 385 -16.07 -9.65 -24.45
N ASP A 386 -15.00 -10.28 -24.91
CA ASP A 386 -15.02 -11.66 -25.45
C ASP A 386 -15.47 -12.66 -24.38
N TYR A 387 -14.88 -12.59 -23.17
CA TYR A 387 -15.26 -13.45 -22.05
C TYR A 387 -16.71 -13.22 -21.59
N PHE A 388 -17.14 -11.97 -21.46
CA PHE A 388 -18.52 -11.65 -21.07
C PHE A 388 -19.51 -12.09 -22.14
N THR A 389 -19.17 -11.98 -23.42
CA THR A 389 -20.04 -12.43 -24.54
C THR A 389 -20.25 -13.94 -24.49
N GLN A 390 -19.16 -14.71 -24.26
CA GLN A 390 -19.24 -16.17 -24.09
C GLN A 390 -20.15 -16.54 -22.91
N ALA A 391 -19.91 -15.95 -21.74
CA ALA A 391 -20.68 -16.20 -20.53
C ALA A 391 -22.16 -15.76 -20.67
N ALA A 392 -22.41 -14.64 -21.34
CA ALA A 392 -23.78 -14.14 -21.57
C ALA A 392 -24.57 -15.05 -22.51
N ASN A 393 -23.92 -15.61 -23.54
CA ASN A 393 -24.52 -16.60 -24.45
C ASN A 393 -24.87 -17.89 -23.71
N ALA A 394 -24.13 -18.25 -22.68
CA ALA A 394 -24.43 -19.36 -21.78
C ALA A 394 -25.50 -19.01 -20.73
N GLY A 395 -26.07 -17.79 -20.79
CA GLY A 395 -27.17 -17.38 -19.92
C GLY A 395 -26.77 -16.69 -18.61
N ASN A 396 -25.50 -16.38 -18.41
CA ASN A 396 -25.04 -15.76 -17.16
C ASN A 396 -25.51 -14.30 -17.06
N THR A 397 -26.26 -13.99 -16.02
CA THR A 397 -26.86 -12.67 -15.77
C THR A 397 -25.85 -11.58 -15.42
N HIS A 398 -24.75 -11.94 -14.73
CA HIS A 398 -23.68 -11.00 -14.41
C HIS A 398 -22.95 -10.56 -15.68
N ALA A 399 -22.63 -11.52 -16.55
CA ALA A 399 -22.00 -11.24 -17.85
C ALA A 399 -22.88 -10.31 -18.72
N MET A 400 -24.19 -10.59 -18.79
CA MET A 400 -25.15 -9.72 -19.50
C MET A 400 -25.10 -8.29 -18.93
N ALA A 401 -25.10 -8.14 -17.61
CA ALA A 401 -25.09 -6.82 -16.96
C ALA A 401 -23.77 -6.08 -17.20
N PHE A 402 -22.61 -6.78 -17.19
CA PHE A 402 -21.31 -6.19 -17.49
C PHE A 402 -21.21 -5.77 -18.97
N LEU A 403 -21.75 -6.55 -19.91
CA LEU A 403 -21.88 -6.12 -21.30
C LEU A 403 -22.70 -4.83 -21.41
N GLY A 404 -23.83 -4.76 -20.67
CA GLY A 404 -24.63 -3.54 -20.58
C GLY A 404 -23.82 -2.34 -20.08
N LYS A 405 -22.98 -2.53 -19.05
CA LYS A 405 -22.06 -1.49 -18.55
C LYS A 405 -21.07 -1.06 -19.65
N MET A 406 -20.43 -2.01 -20.32
CA MET A 406 -19.44 -1.73 -21.38
C MET A 406 -20.06 -0.92 -22.54
N TYR A 407 -21.26 -1.30 -23.00
CA TYR A 407 -22.00 -0.54 -24.03
C TYR A 407 -22.42 0.85 -23.53
N SER A 408 -22.82 0.98 -22.27
CA SER A 408 -23.25 2.25 -21.68
C SER A 408 -22.09 3.26 -21.51
N GLU A 409 -20.88 2.78 -21.23
CA GLU A 409 -19.68 3.62 -21.07
C GLU A 409 -18.97 3.87 -22.39
N GLY A 410 -18.89 2.85 -23.22
CA GLY A 410 -18.07 2.84 -24.42
C GLY A 410 -16.58 2.74 -24.10
N SER A 411 -15.76 2.48 -25.11
CA SER A 411 -14.29 2.43 -25.02
C SER A 411 -13.71 2.67 -26.43
N GLU A 412 -12.38 2.73 -26.54
CA GLU A 412 -11.71 2.82 -27.86
C GLU A 412 -12.06 1.65 -28.76
N PHE A 413 -12.31 0.48 -28.17
CA PHE A 413 -12.67 -0.76 -28.88
C PHE A 413 -14.19 -0.83 -29.17
N LEU A 414 -15.03 -0.43 -28.19
CA LEU A 414 -16.50 -0.61 -28.25
C LEU A 414 -17.17 0.78 -28.19
N PRO A 415 -17.81 1.25 -29.27
CA PRO A 415 -18.50 2.54 -29.22
C PRO A 415 -19.69 2.51 -28.25
N GLN A 416 -19.97 3.65 -27.63
CA GLN A 416 -21.12 3.80 -26.74
C GLN A 416 -22.43 3.54 -27.48
N ASP A 417 -23.25 2.64 -26.91
CA ASP A 417 -24.59 2.30 -27.44
C ASP A 417 -25.57 2.11 -26.28
N ASN A 418 -26.34 3.14 -26.02
CA ASN A 418 -27.33 3.17 -24.94
C ASN A 418 -28.51 2.24 -25.17
N GLU A 419 -28.89 1.95 -26.44
CA GLU A 419 -30.00 1.06 -26.77
C GLU A 419 -29.63 -0.41 -26.46
N THR A 420 -28.47 -0.85 -26.93
CA THR A 420 -27.93 -2.19 -26.65
C THR A 420 -27.68 -2.36 -25.16
N ALA A 421 -27.08 -1.36 -24.49
CA ALA A 421 -26.88 -1.35 -23.04
C ALA A 421 -28.20 -1.59 -22.29
N LEU A 422 -29.24 -0.85 -22.67
CA LEU A 422 -30.58 -0.94 -22.07
C LEU A 422 -31.18 -2.36 -22.21
N GLN A 423 -31.04 -2.98 -23.40
CA GLN A 423 -31.51 -4.35 -23.66
C GLN A 423 -30.82 -5.36 -22.71
N TYR A 424 -29.51 -5.27 -22.56
CA TYR A 424 -28.72 -6.14 -21.66
C TYR A 424 -29.11 -5.90 -20.21
N PHE A 425 -29.22 -4.65 -19.76
CA PHE A 425 -29.65 -4.31 -18.39
C PHE A 425 -31.03 -4.83 -18.08
N LYS A 426 -31.96 -4.71 -19.05
CA LYS A 426 -33.35 -5.20 -18.90
C LYS A 426 -33.36 -6.72 -18.73
N LYS A 427 -32.68 -7.47 -19.63
CA LYS A 427 -32.56 -8.93 -19.52
C LYS A 427 -32.01 -9.37 -18.17
N ALA A 428 -30.89 -8.75 -17.73
CA ALA A 428 -30.25 -9.07 -16.45
C ALA A 428 -31.15 -8.71 -15.26
N SER A 429 -31.80 -7.54 -15.30
CA SER A 429 -32.72 -7.07 -14.25
C SER A 429 -33.96 -7.95 -14.11
N ASP A 430 -34.54 -8.40 -15.22
CA ASP A 430 -35.72 -9.28 -15.25
C ASP A 430 -35.40 -10.64 -14.62
N MET A 431 -34.13 -11.06 -14.66
CA MET A 431 -33.60 -12.26 -13.99
C MET A 431 -33.12 -11.98 -12.56
N GLY A 432 -33.42 -10.77 -12.02
CA GLY A 432 -33.13 -10.42 -10.63
C GLY A 432 -31.72 -9.87 -10.36
N ASN A 433 -30.87 -9.73 -11.38
CA ASN A 433 -29.46 -9.36 -11.19
C ASN A 433 -29.32 -7.89 -10.72
N PRO A 434 -28.59 -7.63 -9.59
CA PRO A 434 -28.49 -6.27 -9.03
C PRO A 434 -27.65 -5.31 -9.89
N VAL A 435 -26.71 -5.80 -10.68
CA VAL A 435 -25.91 -4.98 -11.61
C VAL A 435 -26.84 -4.45 -12.74
N GLY A 436 -27.67 -5.33 -13.29
CA GLY A 436 -28.69 -4.99 -14.29
C GLY A 436 -29.72 -4.00 -13.74
N GLN A 437 -30.18 -4.22 -12.51
CA GLN A 437 -31.11 -3.29 -11.82
C GLN A 437 -30.47 -1.91 -11.67
N SER A 438 -29.20 -1.85 -11.20
CA SER A 438 -28.45 -0.59 -11.05
C SER A 438 -28.27 0.11 -12.41
N GLY A 439 -27.94 -0.66 -13.47
CA GLY A 439 -27.84 -0.16 -14.86
C GLY A 439 -29.13 0.47 -15.36
N LEU A 440 -30.29 -0.19 -15.11
CA LEU A 440 -31.60 0.39 -15.42
C LEU A 440 -31.88 1.67 -14.62
N GLY A 441 -31.51 1.66 -13.34
CA GLY A 441 -31.62 2.85 -12.48
C GLY A 441 -30.86 4.04 -13.09
N MET A 442 -29.63 3.80 -13.58
CA MET A 442 -28.80 4.80 -14.27
C MET A 442 -29.45 5.27 -15.59
N ALA A 443 -29.99 4.33 -16.38
CA ALA A 443 -30.67 4.65 -17.64
C ALA A 443 -31.87 5.59 -17.40
N TYR A 444 -32.71 5.31 -16.39
CA TYR A 444 -33.85 6.17 -16.05
C TYR A 444 -33.42 7.48 -15.39
N LEU A 445 -32.33 7.49 -14.63
CA LEU A 445 -31.84 8.71 -13.95
C LEU A 445 -31.31 9.75 -14.95
N TYR A 446 -30.58 9.29 -15.97
CA TYR A 446 -29.90 10.18 -16.95
C TYR A 446 -30.59 10.22 -18.32
N GLY A 447 -31.64 9.44 -18.53
CA GLY A 447 -32.34 9.40 -19.82
C GLY A 447 -31.55 8.72 -20.93
N ARG A 448 -30.80 7.65 -20.60
CA ARG A 448 -29.97 6.92 -21.58
C ARG A 448 -30.77 5.81 -22.25
N GLY A 449 -31.24 6.07 -23.48
CA GLY A 449 -32.07 5.14 -24.24
C GLY A 449 -33.53 5.08 -23.77
N VAL A 450 -33.90 5.80 -22.69
CA VAL A 450 -35.26 5.89 -22.12
C VAL A 450 -35.51 7.31 -21.60
N PRO A 451 -36.77 7.78 -21.58
CA PRO A 451 -37.10 9.06 -20.94
C PRO A 451 -36.70 9.05 -19.45
N VAL A 452 -36.26 10.21 -18.97
CA VAL A 452 -35.91 10.40 -17.55
C VAL A 452 -37.11 10.09 -16.66
N ASN A 453 -36.92 9.23 -15.68
CA ASN A 453 -37.94 8.88 -14.68
C ASN A 453 -37.29 8.59 -13.32
N TYR A 454 -37.31 9.57 -12.44
CA TYR A 454 -36.66 9.50 -11.11
C TYR A 454 -37.31 8.47 -10.17
N GLU A 455 -38.61 8.22 -10.31
CA GLU A 455 -39.32 7.23 -9.47
C GLU A 455 -38.88 5.80 -9.83
N LEU A 456 -38.81 5.51 -11.15
CA LEU A 456 -38.29 4.21 -11.61
C LEU A 456 -36.83 4.04 -11.28
N ALA A 457 -36.01 5.09 -11.44
CA ALA A 457 -34.59 5.07 -11.05
C ALA A 457 -34.44 4.72 -9.56
N LEU A 458 -35.19 5.39 -8.69
CA LEU A 458 -35.22 5.13 -7.23
C LEU A 458 -35.55 3.66 -6.93
N LYS A 459 -36.63 3.16 -7.54
CA LYS A 459 -37.11 1.79 -7.35
C LYS A 459 -36.04 0.74 -7.73
N TYR A 460 -35.38 0.94 -8.87
CA TYR A 460 -34.33 0.03 -9.33
C TYR A 460 -33.08 0.10 -8.45
N PHE A 461 -32.65 1.30 -8.05
CA PHE A 461 -31.53 1.44 -7.12
C PHE A 461 -31.84 0.83 -5.74
N GLN A 462 -33.08 0.94 -5.26
CA GLN A 462 -33.51 0.29 -4.00
C GLN A 462 -33.36 -1.22 -4.10
N LYS A 463 -33.86 -1.85 -5.19
CA LYS A 463 -33.73 -3.29 -5.41
C LYS A 463 -32.25 -3.74 -5.46
N ALA A 464 -31.41 -2.98 -6.15
CA ALA A 464 -29.98 -3.28 -6.25
C ALA A 464 -29.29 -3.12 -4.88
N ALA A 465 -29.58 -2.07 -4.15
CA ALA A 465 -29.01 -1.77 -2.83
C ALA A 465 -29.42 -2.79 -1.75
N GLU A 466 -30.67 -3.29 -1.82
CA GLU A 466 -31.19 -4.34 -0.92
C GLU A 466 -30.42 -5.66 -1.09
N GLN A 467 -29.92 -5.92 -2.29
CA GLN A 467 -29.04 -7.06 -2.60
C GLN A 467 -27.55 -6.76 -2.30
N GLY A 468 -27.25 -5.59 -1.69
CA GLY A 468 -25.89 -5.20 -1.33
C GLY A 468 -25.07 -4.59 -2.48
N TRP A 469 -25.67 -4.32 -3.64
CA TRP A 469 -24.91 -3.78 -4.78
C TRP A 469 -24.46 -2.35 -4.51
N VAL A 470 -23.15 -2.13 -4.57
CA VAL A 470 -22.46 -0.92 -4.11
C VAL A 470 -22.86 0.32 -4.94
N ASP A 471 -22.93 0.18 -6.27
CA ASP A 471 -23.35 1.30 -7.15
C ASP A 471 -24.80 1.72 -6.84
N GLY A 472 -25.69 0.75 -6.57
CA GLY A 472 -27.07 1.02 -6.15
C GLY A 472 -27.12 1.80 -4.83
N GLN A 473 -26.30 1.41 -3.85
CA GLN A 473 -26.16 2.12 -2.57
C GLN A 473 -25.66 3.55 -2.79
N LEU A 474 -24.60 3.72 -3.61
CA LEU A 474 -24.03 5.03 -3.91
C LEU A 474 -25.10 5.96 -4.55
N GLN A 475 -25.82 5.44 -5.55
CA GLN A 475 -26.82 6.25 -6.26
C GLN A 475 -28.02 6.62 -5.37
N LEU A 476 -28.46 5.71 -4.49
CA LEU A 476 -29.45 6.03 -3.47
C LEU A 476 -28.96 7.14 -2.55
N GLY A 477 -27.73 7.04 -2.08
CA GLY A 477 -27.09 8.09 -1.27
C GLY A 477 -27.13 9.44 -2.00
N THR A 478 -26.77 9.44 -3.27
CA THR A 478 -26.75 10.64 -4.14
C THR A 478 -28.16 11.21 -4.34
N MET A 479 -29.16 10.36 -4.58
CA MET A 479 -30.56 10.79 -4.73
C MET A 479 -31.09 11.44 -3.45
N TYR A 480 -30.87 10.83 -2.27
CA TYR A 480 -31.24 11.39 -0.98
C TYR A 480 -30.49 12.68 -0.64
N TYR A 481 -29.20 12.76 -1.00
CA TYR A 481 -28.36 13.93 -0.74
C TYR A 481 -28.85 15.15 -1.54
N ASN A 482 -29.15 14.96 -2.82
CA ASN A 482 -29.57 16.04 -3.74
C ASN A 482 -31.09 16.28 -3.74
N GLY A 483 -31.89 15.32 -3.29
CA GLY A 483 -33.36 15.38 -3.34
C GLY A 483 -33.88 15.11 -4.75
N ILE A 484 -33.27 14.15 -5.48
CA ILE A 484 -33.66 13.78 -6.85
C ILE A 484 -34.71 12.67 -6.76
N GLY A 485 -35.95 12.97 -7.15
CA GLY A 485 -37.08 12.03 -7.11
C GLY A 485 -37.57 11.66 -5.70
N VAL A 486 -36.90 12.18 -4.67
CA VAL A 486 -37.23 11.96 -3.25
C VAL A 486 -37.02 13.24 -2.46
N LYS A 487 -37.67 13.36 -1.30
CA LYS A 487 -37.36 14.45 -0.35
C LYS A 487 -35.91 14.31 0.14
N ARG A 488 -35.16 15.42 0.13
CA ARG A 488 -33.78 15.47 0.61
C ARG A 488 -33.71 14.96 2.05
N ASP A 489 -32.82 13.98 2.28
CA ASP A 489 -32.60 13.35 3.58
C ASP A 489 -31.10 12.99 3.76
N TYR A 490 -30.38 13.84 4.47
CA TYR A 490 -28.94 13.67 4.69
C TYR A 490 -28.61 12.46 5.58
N LYS A 491 -29.55 12.03 6.47
CA LYS A 491 -29.34 10.83 7.31
C LYS A 491 -29.37 9.56 6.47
N GLN A 492 -30.34 9.46 5.54
CA GLN A 492 -30.39 8.35 4.57
C GLN A 492 -29.17 8.39 3.62
N ALA A 493 -28.81 9.58 3.12
CA ALA A 493 -27.62 9.74 2.28
C ALA A 493 -26.36 9.23 3.01
N LEU A 494 -26.17 9.64 4.26
CA LEU A 494 -25.04 9.20 5.10
C LEU A 494 -25.01 7.67 5.27
N LYS A 495 -26.18 7.06 5.57
CA LYS A 495 -26.31 5.60 5.72
C LYS A 495 -25.82 4.87 4.45
N PHE A 496 -26.32 5.27 3.28
CA PHE A 496 -26.00 4.61 2.02
C PHE A 496 -24.56 4.88 1.58
N PHE A 497 -24.04 6.09 1.79
CA PHE A 497 -22.61 6.37 1.53
C PHE A 497 -21.68 5.57 2.45
N ASN A 498 -22.05 5.38 3.73
CA ASN A 498 -21.29 4.52 4.65
C ASN A 498 -21.26 3.06 4.16
N LEU A 499 -22.42 2.50 3.76
CA LEU A 499 -22.49 1.14 3.21
C LEU A 499 -21.59 0.99 1.97
N ALA A 500 -21.68 1.95 1.04
CA ALA A 500 -20.85 1.92 -0.17
C ALA A 500 -19.36 2.13 0.12
N SER A 501 -19.02 2.92 1.15
CA SER A 501 -17.62 3.15 1.54
C SER A 501 -16.99 1.92 2.21
N GLN A 502 -17.78 1.15 2.98
CA GLN A 502 -17.33 -0.12 3.57
C GLN A 502 -16.94 -1.13 2.49
N ALA A 503 -17.61 -1.08 1.33
CA ALA A 503 -17.24 -1.87 0.16
C ALA A 503 -16.10 -1.25 -0.67
N GLY A 504 -15.53 -0.13 -0.22
CA GLY A 504 -14.35 0.51 -0.83
C GLY A 504 -14.65 1.48 -1.98
N HIS A 505 -15.90 1.87 -2.22
CA HIS A 505 -16.26 2.72 -3.38
C HIS A 505 -15.70 4.13 -3.26
N ILE A 506 -14.93 4.57 -4.25
CA ILE A 506 -14.19 5.85 -4.26
C ILE A 506 -15.12 7.06 -4.08
N LEU A 507 -16.23 7.11 -4.85
CA LEU A 507 -17.19 8.22 -4.80
C LEU A 507 -17.96 8.25 -3.47
N ALA A 508 -18.12 7.11 -2.79
CA ALA A 508 -18.71 7.07 -1.47
C ALA A 508 -17.78 7.73 -0.44
N PHE A 509 -16.48 7.40 -0.47
CA PHE A 509 -15.48 8.09 0.35
C PHE A 509 -15.47 9.60 0.09
N TYR A 510 -15.52 10.00 -1.19
CA TYR A 510 -15.54 11.39 -1.61
C TYR A 510 -16.76 12.14 -1.05
N ASN A 511 -17.96 11.56 -1.21
CA ASN A 511 -19.21 12.17 -0.72
C ASN A 511 -19.23 12.28 0.80
N LEU A 512 -18.77 11.24 1.51
CA LEU A 512 -18.62 11.26 2.98
C LEU A 512 -17.63 12.34 3.41
N ALA A 513 -16.50 12.44 2.73
CA ALA A 513 -15.47 13.46 3.00
C ALA A 513 -16.07 14.86 2.86
N GLN A 514 -16.85 15.11 1.79
CA GLN A 514 -17.55 16.39 1.59
C GLN A 514 -18.55 16.67 2.73
N MET A 515 -19.33 15.65 3.16
CA MET A 515 -20.30 15.79 4.26
C MET A 515 -19.60 16.18 5.57
N HIS A 516 -18.50 15.50 5.92
CA HIS A 516 -17.71 15.80 7.13
C HIS A 516 -16.97 17.16 7.02
N ALA A 517 -16.48 17.53 5.85
CA ALA A 517 -15.80 18.80 5.62
C ALA A 517 -16.73 20.01 5.75
N THR A 518 -18.00 19.87 5.32
CA THR A 518 -18.99 20.95 5.31
C THR A 518 -19.93 20.91 6.53
N GLY A 519 -20.00 19.79 7.25
CA GLY A 519 -20.98 19.57 8.32
C GLY A 519 -22.39 19.32 7.79
N THR A 520 -22.53 18.82 6.55
CA THR A 520 -23.83 18.58 5.90
C THR A 520 -24.40 17.23 6.38
N GLY A 521 -25.41 17.26 7.23
CA GLY A 521 -26.07 16.07 7.76
C GLY A 521 -25.30 15.34 8.87
N VAL A 522 -24.08 15.77 9.16
CA VAL A 522 -23.18 15.26 10.21
C VAL A 522 -22.46 16.42 10.88
N MET A 523 -21.97 16.23 12.08
CA MET A 523 -21.09 17.21 12.73
C MET A 523 -19.80 17.35 11.91
N ARG A 524 -19.37 18.60 11.65
CA ARG A 524 -18.13 18.88 10.92
C ARG A 524 -16.95 18.23 11.64
N SER A 525 -16.15 17.49 10.90
CA SER A 525 -14.92 16.87 11.40
C SER A 525 -13.84 16.99 10.34
N CYS A 526 -12.90 17.89 10.55
CA CYS A 526 -11.76 18.09 9.66
C CYS A 526 -10.93 16.79 9.56
N HIS A 527 -10.66 16.13 10.69
CA HIS A 527 -9.88 14.91 10.79
C HIS A 527 -10.48 13.80 9.89
N THR A 528 -11.74 13.47 10.10
CA THR A 528 -12.46 12.45 9.32
C THR A 528 -12.50 12.82 7.82
N ALA A 529 -12.72 14.09 7.51
CA ALA A 529 -12.75 14.57 6.12
C ALA A 529 -11.38 14.36 5.43
N VAL A 530 -10.28 14.69 6.11
CA VAL A 530 -8.91 14.52 5.58
C VAL A 530 -8.62 13.03 5.34
N GLU A 531 -8.94 12.15 6.28
CA GLU A 531 -8.74 10.70 6.15
C GLU A 531 -9.50 10.13 4.94
N LEU A 532 -10.77 10.53 4.79
CA LEU A 532 -11.62 10.08 3.68
C LEU A 532 -11.10 10.63 2.34
N PHE A 533 -10.72 11.93 2.27
CA PHE A 533 -10.13 12.51 1.06
C PHE A 533 -8.78 11.86 0.72
N LYS A 534 -7.95 11.59 1.72
CA LYS A 534 -6.68 10.87 1.54
C LYS A 534 -6.92 9.51 0.88
N ASN A 535 -7.93 8.76 1.35
CA ASN A 535 -8.36 7.48 0.75
C ASN A 535 -8.73 7.63 -0.74
N VAL A 536 -9.41 8.73 -1.09
CA VAL A 536 -9.74 9.03 -2.51
C VAL A 536 -8.47 9.35 -3.30
N CYS A 537 -7.62 10.23 -2.78
CA CYS A 537 -6.38 10.69 -3.43
C CYS A 537 -5.43 9.53 -3.73
N GLU A 538 -5.32 8.57 -2.83
CA GLU A 538 -4.46 7.38 -2.99
C GLU A 538 -4.90 6.44 -4.11
N ARG A 539 -6.11 6.64 -4.68
CA ARG A 539 -6.65 5.85 -5.78
C ARG A 539 -6.57 6.56 -7.15
N GLY A 540 -5.83 7.65 -7.24
CA GLY A 540 -5.52 8.32 -8.50
C GLY A 540 -4.54 7.50 -9.37
N ARG A 541 -4.42 7.84 -10.66
CA ARG A 541 -3.57 7.12 -11.64
C ARG A 541 -2.12 6.97 -11.21
N TRP A 542 -1.60 7.88 -10.39
CA TRP A 542 -0.24 7.81 -9.85
C TRP A 542 -0.02 6.59 -8.93
N SER A 543 -1.09 5.96 -8.44
CA SER A 543 -1.01 4.73 -7.63
C SER A 543 -0.47 3.51 -8.40
N GLU A 544 -0.56 3.53 -9.73
CA GLU A 544 0.00 2.50 -10.63
C GLU A 544 1.52 2.35 -10.42
N ARG A 545 2.18 3.43 -9.99
CA ARG A 545 3.61 3.41 -9.67
C ARG A 545 3.97 2.46 -8.52
N LEU A 546 3.02 2.10 -7.63
CA LEU A 546 3.23 1.06 -6.61
C LEU A 546 3.59 -0.27 -7.25
N MET A 547 2.88 -0.64 -8.32
CA MET A 547 3.14 -1.89 -9.07
C MET A 547 4.39 -1.79 -9.92
N THR A 548 4.66 -0.62 -10.51
CA THR A 548 5.91 -0.38 -11.27
C THR A 548 7.13 -0.55 -10.33
N ALA A 549 7.08 0.05 -9.15
CA ALA A 549 8.12 -0.06 -8.13
C ALA A 549 8.32 -1.51 -7.66
N TYR A 550 7.22 -2.23 -7.47
CA TYR A 550 7.24 -3.65 -7.10
C TYR A 550 7.90 -4.49 -8.20
N GLY A 551 7.53 -4.28 -9.45
CA GLY A 551 8.13 -4.94 -10.62
C GLY A 551 9.64 -4.68 -10.71
N SER A 552 10.08 -3.41 -10.59
CA SER A 552 11.49 -3.02 -10.57
C SER A 552 12.26 -3.75 -9.45
N PHE A 553 11.66 -3.86 -8.26
CA PHE A 553 12.25 -4.58 -7.12
C PHE A 553 12.42 -6.07 -7.43
N LYS A 554 11.40 -6.71 -8.02
CA LYS A 554 11.45 -8.14 -8.41
C LYS A 554 12.48 -8.41 -9.53
N GLU A 555 12.69 -7.45 -10.43
CA GLU A 555 13.70 -7.52 -11.49
C GLU A 555 15.13 -7.27 -10.96
N GLY A 556 15.30 -6.89 -9.69
CA GLY A 556 16.58 -6.60 -9.06
C GLY A 556 17.07 -5.17 -9.25
N GLU A 557 16.23 -4.30 -9.82
CA GLU A 557 16.53 -2.87 -10.00
C GLU A 557 16.17 -2.12 -8.69
N THR A 558 16.88 -2.45 -7.62
CA THR A 558 16.57 -2.02 -6.25
C THR A 558 16.65 -0.49 -6.08
N ASP A 559 17.63 0.18 -6.69
CA ASP A 559 17.77 1.63 -6.60
C ASP A 559 16.60 2.35 -7.28
N GLY A 560 16.20 1.88 -8.47
CA GLY A 560 15.03 2.42 -9.19
C GLY A 560 13.73 2.22 -8.40
N ALA A 561 13.54 1.02 -7.85
CA ALA A 561 12.40 0.70 -6.98
C ALA A 561 12.36 1.62 -5.75
N LEU A 562 13.51 1.79 -5.08
CA LEU A 562 13.62 2.64 -3.89
C LEU A 562 13.22 4.09 -4.20
N VAL A 563 13.72 4.66 -5.30
CA VAL A 563 13.39 6.05 -5.68
C VAL A 563 11.89 6.20 -5.97
N GLN A 564 11.27 5.23 -6.61
CA GLN A 564 9.83 5.21 -6.88
C GLN A 564 9.02 5.15 -5.58
N TYR A 565 9.39 4.23 -4.66
CA TYR A 565 8.75 4.13 -3.35
C TYR A 565 8.98 5.38 -2.50
N LEU A 566 10.15 6.04 -2.57
CA LEU A 566 10.43 7.31 -1.86
C LEU A 566 9.46 8.42 -2.31
N LEU A 567 9.19 8.54 -3.61
CA LEU A 567 8.23 9.52 -4.13
C LEU A 567 6.81 9.24 -3.62
N LEU A 568 6.41 7.97 -3.60
CA LEU A 568 5.11 7.55 -3.06
C LEU A 568 5.03 7.75 -1.53
N ALA A 569 6.14 7.51 -0.83
CA ALA A 569 6.25 7.74 0.62
C ALA A 569 6.08 9.22 0.98
N GLU A 570 6.62 10.14 0.16
CA GLU A 570 6.43 11.58 0.31
C GLU A 570 4.96 11.99 0.06
N GLN A 571 4.25 11.28 -0.83
CA GLN A 571 2.81 11.48 -1.07
C GLN A 571 1.95 10.96 0.10
N GLY A 572 2.53 10.22 1.05
CA GLY A 572 1.84 9.73 2.23
C GLY A 572 1.32 8.30 2.14
N TYR A 573 1.73 7.51 1.13
CA TYR A 573 1.38 6.08 1.04
C TYR A 573 2.09 5.31 2.15
N GLU A 574 1.33 4.75 3.10
CA GLU A 574 1.87 3.95 4.22
C GLU A 574 2.65 2.73 3.71
N VAL A 575 2.12 2.02 2.70
CA VAL A 575 2.76 0.86 2.07
C VAL A 575 4.11 1.24 1.45
N ALA A 576 4.20 2.41 0.81
CA ALA A 576 5.46 2.88 0.23
C ALA A 576 6.47 3.24 1.33
N GLN A 577 6.01 3.83 2.44
CA GLN A 577 6.86 4.14 3.60
C GLN A 577 7.46 2.85 4.19
N SER A 578 6.64 1.81 4.40
CA SER A 578 7.10 0.52 4.91
C SER A 578 8.06 -0.17 3.92
N ASN A 579 7.80 -0.09 2.61
CA ASN A 579 8.66 -0.69 1.58
C ASN A 579 10.02 0.03 1.49
N VAL A 580 10.04 1.37 1.56
CA VAL A 580 11.28 2.15 1.64
C VAL A 580 12.12 1.70 2.85
N ALA A 581 11.47 1.65 4.02
CA ALA A 581 12.15 1.27 5.27
C ALA A 581 12.71 -0.16 5.16
N PHE A 582 11.95 -1.08 4.57
CA PHE A 582 12.38 -2.48 4.36
C PHE A 582 13.60 -2.56 3.43
N ILE A 583 13.58 -1.89 2.28
CA ILE A 583 14.69 -1.91 1.30
C ILE A 583 15.97 -1.35 1.95
N LEU A 584 15.85 -0.27 2.72
CA LEU A 584 16.98 0.35 3.43
C LEU A 584 17.49 -0.55 4.56
N ASP A 585 16.60 -1.23 5.30
CA ASP A 585 16.94 -2.18 6.37
C ASP A 585 17.79 -3.35 5.84
N GLN A 586 17.46 -3.83 4.63
CA GLN A 586 18.20 -4.90 3.95
C GLN A 586 19.54 -4.44 3.35
N LYS A 587 19.81 -3.12 3.31
CA LYS A 587 21.01 -2.51 2.69
C LYS A 587 21.20 -2.95 1.22
N GLY A 588 20.09 -3.19 0.52
CA GLY A 588 20.09 -3.63 -0.88
C GLY A 588 20.32 -2.51 -1.87
N ALA A 589 20.13 -1.26 -1.48
CA ALA A 589 20.25 -0.08 -2.35
C ALA A 589 21.64 0.56 -2.23
N LYS A 590 22.19 1.00 -3.36
CA LYS A 590 23.52 1.61 -3.48
C LYS A 590 23.47 3.14 -3.58
N ILE A 591 22.28 3.71 -3.71
CA ILE A 591 22.06 5.15 -3.91
C ILE A 591 22.41 5.98 -2.66
N PHE A 592 22.37 5.36 -1.46
CA PHE A 592 22.73 5.97 -0.18
C PHE A 592 23.95 5.27 0.42
N SER A 593 24.75 5.99 1.20
CA SER A 593 25.87 5.41 1.97
C SER A 593 25.34 4.52 3.11
N ASP A 594 26.12 3.51 3.50
CA ASP A 594 25.77 2.56 4.57
C ASP A 594 25.41 3.26 5.89
N ASN A 595 26.06 4.40 6.18
CA ASN A 595 25.81 5.19 7.40
C ASN A 595 24.44 5.90 7.38
N GLU A 596 23.89 6.14 6.21
CA GLU A 596 22.59 6.82 6.03
C GLU A 596 21.41 5.87 5.99
N THR A 597 21.63 4.59 5.70
CA THR A 597 20.53 3.61 5.47
C THR A 597 19.63 3.47 6.70
N TYR A 598 20.20 3.20 7.88
CA TYR A 598 19.41 3.00 9.10
C TYR A 598 18.69 4.27 9.59
N PRO A 599 19.33 5.47 9.64
CA PRO A 599 18.58 6.69 9.99
C PRO A 599 17.41 6.99 9.05
N ARG A 600 17.57 6.72 7.76
CA ARG A 600 16.49 6.88 6.76
C ARG A 600 15.40 5.82 6.93
N ALA A 601 15.78 4.56 7.20
CA ALA A 601 14.83 3.48 7.50
C ALA A 601 14.01 3.80 8.75
N LEU A 602 14.67 4.25 9.82
CA LEU A 602 14.03 4.69 11.07
C LEU A 602 12.96 5.77 10.80
N LEU A 603 13.29 6.79 10.00
CA LEU A 603 12.35 7.85 9.59
C LEU A 603 11.11 7.26 8.90
N HIS A 604 11.30 6.33 7.97
CA HIS A 604 10.19 5.74 7.21
C HIS A 604 9.36 4.75 8.04
N TRP A 605 10.01 3.96 8.95
CA TRP A 605 9.28 3.14 9.94
C TRP A 605 8.43 4.03 10.86
N THR A 606 8.95 5.19 11.30
CA THR A 606 8.22 6.17 12.12
C THR A 606 6.98 6.69 11.37
N ARG A 607 7.12 7.05 10.11
CA ARG A 607 6.01 7.52 9.26
C ARG A 607 4.93 6.43 9.06
N ALA A 608 5.35 5.20 8.79
CA ALA A 608 4.43 4.07 8.61
C ALA A 608 3.71 3.71 9.91
N ALA A 609 4.42 3.71 11.04
CA ALA A 609 3.87 3.46 12.38
C ALA A 609 2.85 4.53 12.78
N ALA A 610 3.10 5.80 12.44
CA ALA A 610 2.18 6.93 12.69
C ALA A 610 0.87 6.76 11.91
N GLN A 611 0.89 6.04 10.77
CA GLN A 611 -0.31 5.73 9.98
C GLN A 611 -1.01 4.42 10.41
N GLY A 612 -0.52 3.77 11.49
CA GLY A 612 -1.17 2.61 12.10
C GLY A 612 -0.62 1.25 11.69
N TYR A 613 0.51 1.18 10.98
CA TYR A 613 1.13 -0.10 10.63
C TYR A 613 1.85 -0.68 11.86
N THR A 614 1.26 -1.72 12.45
CA THR A 614 1.71 -2.34 13.71
C THR A 614 3.11 -2.94 13.60
N VAL A 615 3.44 -3.60 12.48
CA VAL A 615 4.78 -4.18 12.27
C VAL A 615 5.86 -3.09 12.27
N ALA A 616 5.57 -1.91 11.72
CA ALA A 616 6.48 -0.76 11.78
C ALA A 616 6.75 -0.33 13.22
N ARG A 617 5.76 -0.43 14.13
CA ARG A 617 5.96 -0.15 15.58
C ARG A 617 6.92 -1.16 16.20
N ILE A 618 6.82 -2.45 15.84
CA ILE A 618 7.74 -3.50 16.30
C ILE A 618 9.17 -3.19 15.81
N LYS A 619 9.30 -2.85 14.52
CA LYS A 619 10.60 -2.45 13.93
C LYS A 619 11.21 -1.24 14.62
N LEU A 620 10.39 -0.23 14.99
CA LEU A 620 10.85 0.93 15.77
C LEU A 620 11.39 0.48 17.14
N GLY A 621 10.68 -0.43 17.81
CA GLY A 621 11.15 -1.03 19.07
C GLY A 621 12.51 -1.71 18.87
N ASP A 622 12.69 -2.48 17.79
CA ASP A 622 13.96 -3.16 17.46
C ASP A 622 15.07 -2.12 17.21
N TYR A 623 14.77 -1.05 16.45
CA TYR A 623 15.75 -0.01 16.11
C TYR A 623 16.29 0.69 17.38
N HIS A 624 15.39 1.06 18.30
CA HIS A 624 15.78 1.67 19.60
C HIS A 624 16.46 0.65 20.53
N PHE A 625 16.05 -0.62 20.47
CA PHE A 625 16.66 -1.69 21.27
C PHE A 625 18.11 -1.96 20.87
N TYR A 626 18.39 -2.02 19.54
CA TYR A 626 19.74 -2.34 19.03
C TYR A 626 20.58 -1.10 18.69
N GLY A 627 19.99 0.09 18.69
CA GLY A 627 20.67 1.32 18.30
C GLY A 627 20.92 1.43 16.80
N TYR A 628 19.94 1.02 15.97
CA TYR A 628 20.07 1.10 14.51
C TYR A 628 19.69 2.51 14.03
N GLY A 629 20.66 3.30 13.62
CA GLY A 629 20.46 4.68 13.16
C GLY A 629 20.05 5.67 14.27
N THR A 630 20.11 5.24 15.52
CA THR A 630 19.82 6.03 16.72
C THR A 630 20.65 5.44 17.88
N ASP A 631 20.75 6.14 19.00
CA ASP A 631 21.34 5.58 20.22
C ASP A 631 20.42 4.49 20.80
N VAL A 632 21.02 3.54 21.54
CA VAL A 632 20.27 2.50 22.26
C VAL A 632 19.38 3.16 23.31
N ASP A 633 18.08 2.90 23.22
CA ASP A 633 17.07 3.45 24.14
C ASP A 633 16.01 2.37 24.43
N TYR A 634 16.19 1.68 25.53
CA TYR A 634 15.30 0.60 25.97
C TYR A 634 13.92 1.11 26.41
N GLU A 635 13.84 2.32 26.97
CA GLU A 635 12.58 2.92 27.42
C GLU A 635 11.66 3.19 26.19
N THR A 636 12.20 3.83 25.17
CA THR A 636 11.48 4.05 23.91
C THR A 636 11.13 2.72 23.23
N ALA A 637 12.02 1.72 23.27
CA ALA A 637 11.74 0.38 22.73
C ALA A 637 10.51 -0.24 23.41
N VAL A 638 10.43 -0.19 24.76
CA VAL A 638 9.28 -0.68 25.54
C VAL A 638 7.98 0.01 25.10
N ILE A 639 8.00 1.34 24.96
CA ILE A 639 6.82 2.12 24.54
C ILE A 639 6.31 1.61 23.19
N HIS A 640 7.19 1.42 22.21
CA HIS A 640 6.81 0.95 20.87
C HIS A 640 6.27 -0.49 20.92
N TYR A 641 6.91 -1.40 21.65
CA TYR A 641 6.41 -2.79 21.78
C TYR A 641 5.06 -2.83 22.51
N ARG A 642 4.85 -1.99 23.55
CA ARG A 642 3.57 -1.91 24.27
C ARG A 642 2.45 -1.46 23.32
N LEU A 643 2.66 -0.36 22.60
CA LEU A 643 1.69 0.15 21.62
C LEU A 643 1.39 -0.88 20.52
N ALA A 644 2.40 -1.65 20.10
CA ALA A 644 2.22 -2.72 19.09
C ALA A 644 1.41 -3.90 19.67
N SER A 645 1.65 -4.27 20.94
CA SER A 645 0.93 -5.38 21.59
C SER A 645 -0.55 -5.06 21.80
N GLU A 646 -0.90 -3.80 22.07
CA GLU A 646 -2.28 -3.33 22.28
C GLU A 646 -3.09 -3.25 20.98
N GLN A 647 -2.44 -3.04 19.84
CA GLN A 647 -3.12 -2.71 18.57
C GLN A 647 -3.70 -3.91 17.81
N GLN A 648 -3.04 -5.05 17.76
CA GLN A 648 -3.48 -6.20 16.93
C GLN A 648 -2.96 -7.55 17.43
N ASN A 649 -3.03 -7.82 18.72
CA ASN A 649 -2.57 -9.09 19.28
C ASN A 649 -1.18 -9.49 18.73
N GLY A 650 -0.28 -8.54 18.68
CA GLY A 650 1.06 -8.71 18.09
C GLY A 650 1.93 -9.65 18.92
N ALA A 651 1.91 -10.93 18.62
CA ALA A 651 2.66 -11.97 19.36
C ALA A 651 4.15 -11.62 19.49
N GLN A 652 4.77 -11.09 18.44
CA GLN A 652 6.17 -10.65 18.45
C GLN A 652 6.41 -9.53 19.45
N ALA A 653 5.51 -8.54 19.53
CA ALA A 653 5.61 -7.43 20.47
C ALA A 653 5.45 -7.91 21.92
N MET A 654 4.49 -8.82 22.15
CA MET A 654 4.26 -9.44 23.47
C MET A 654 5.51 -10.24 23.89
N PHE A 655 6.09 -11.01 22.98
CA PHE A 655 7.33 -11.77 23.24
C PHE A 655 8.48 -10.83 23.61
N ASN A 656 8.65 -9.73 22.85
CA ASN A 656 9.69 -8.73 23.10
C ASN A 656 9.50 -8.06 24.48
N LEU A 657 8.24 -7.71 24.85
CA LEU A 657 7.91 -7.18 26.18
C LEU A 657 8.23 -8.20 27.29
N GLY A 658 7.90 -9.48 27.08
CA GLY A 658 8.26 -10.55 27.99
C GLY A 658 9.77 -10.58 28.25
N TYR A 659 10.56 -10.45 27.19
CA TYR A 659 12.02 -10.39 27.29
C TYR A 659 12.51 -9.14 28.04
N MET A 660 11.90 -7.97 27.76
CA MET A 660 12.26 -6.70 28.44
C MET A 660 11.98 -6.80 29.95
N HIS A 661 10.82 -7.35 30.34
CA HIS A 661 10.47 -7.61 31.76
C HIS A 661 11.40 -8.67 32.40
N GLU A 662 11.77 -9.73 31.66
CA GLU A 662 12.72 -10.77 32.15
C GLU A 662 14.07 -10.17 32.51
N LYS A 663 14.55 -9.22 31.70
CA LYS A 663 15.92 -8.64 31.85
C LYS A 663 15.92 -7.32 32.61
N GLY A 664 14.79 -6.64 32.74
CA GLY A 664 14.74 -5.30 33.35
C GLY A 664 15.36 -4.25 32.42
N LEU A 665 15.08 -4.32 31.12
CA LEU A 665 15.64 -3.39 30.11
C LEU A 665 14.60 -2.31 29.81
N GLY A 666 14.87 -1.06 30.19
CA GLY A 666 13.98 0.07 30.02
C GLY A 666 12.73 0.02 30.90
N ILE A 667 12.61 -1.00 31.73
CA ILE A 667 11.47 -1.24 32.62
C ILE A 667 11.92 -2.07 33.80
N LYS A 668 11.22 -1.97 34.94
CA LYS A 668 11.51 -2.76 36.13
C LYS A 668 11.42 -4.27 35.81
N GLN A 669 12.43 -5.01 36.25
CA GLN A 669 12.47 -6.47 36.10
C GLN A 669 11.29 -7.10 36.85
N ASP A 670 10.51 -7.91 36.17
CA ASP A 670 9.39 -8.65 36.74
C ASP A 670 9.22 -9.99 36.01
N ILE A 671 9.57 -11.06 36.70
CA ILE A 671 9.54 -12.43 36.15
C ILE A 671 8.09 -12.93 35.92
N HIS A 672 7.16 -12.51 36.81
CA HIS A 672 5.75 -12.91 36.69
C HIS A 672 5.08 -12.23 35.49
N LEU A 673 5.37 -10.93 35.31
CA LEU A 673 4.87 -10.17 34.16
C LEU A 673 5.54 -10.66 32.86
N ALA A 674 6.84 -11.01 32.90
CA ALA A 674 7.54 -11.63 31.76
C ALA A 674 6.83 -12.93 31.32
N LYS A 675 6.51 -13.81 32.28
CA LYS A 675 5.77 -15.06 32.02
C LYS A 675 4.42 -14.75 31.35
N ARG A 676 3.65 -13.81 31.93
CA ARG A 676 2.33 -13.43 31.41
C ARG A 676 2.40 -12.96 29.95
N PHE A 677 3.37 -12.11 29.61
CA PHE A 677 3.56 -11.64 28.23
C PHE A 677 3.97 -12.78 27.28
N TYR A 678 4.79 -13.72 27.73
CA TYR A 678 5.13 -14.92 26.98
C TYR A 678 3.89 -15.80 26.73
N ASP A 679 3.07 -16.03 27.74
CA ASP A 679 1.82 -16.81 27.63
C ASP A 679 0.86 -16.13 26.62
N MET A 680 0.68 -14.80 26.73
CA MET A 680 -0.15 -14.01 25.80
C MET A 680 0.36 -14.12 24.35
N ALA A 681 1.70 -14.14 24.15
CA ALA A 681 2.30 -14.30 22.82
C ALA A 681 1.96 -15.68 22.23
N ALA A 682 2.03 -16.75 23.05
CA ALA A 682 1.68 -18.11 22.61
C ALA A 682 0.19 -18.26 22.29
N GLU A 683 -0.69 -17.54 23.00
CA GLU A 683 -2.13 -17.51 22.76
C GLU A 683 -2.46 -16.73 21.48
N ALA A 684 -1.71 -15.67 21.18
CA ALA A 684 -1.95 -14.78 20.05
C ALA A 684 -1.56 -15.42 18.69
N SER A 685 -0.55 -16.31 18.68
CA SER A 685 -0.09 -16.93 17.42
C SER A 685 0.46 -18.35 17.66
N PRO A 686 0.05 -19.34 16.86
CA PRO A 686 0.62 -20.68 16.92
C PRO A 686 2.14 -20.70 16.62
N ASP A 687 2.64 -19.80 15.80
CA ASP A 687 4.07 -19.69 15.46
C ASP A 687 4.93 -19.26 16.66
N ALA A 688 4.33 -18.55 17.63
CA ALA A 688 4.99 -18.10 18.86
C ALA A 688 5.15 -19.24 19.88
N GLN A 689 4.43 -20.35 19.77
CA GLN A 689 4.42 -21.42 20.76
C GLN A 689 5.82 -22.00 21.03
N VAL A 690 6.60 -22.28 19.99
CA VAL A 690 7.94 -22.86 20.13
C VAL A 690 8.92 -21.89 20.78
N PRO A 691 9.08 -20.63 20.30
CA PRO A 691 9.97 -19.67 20.97
C PRO A 691 9.52 -19.34 22.40
N VAL A 692 8.22 -19.25 22.66
CA VAL A 692 7.67 -19.04 24.01
C VAL A 692 8.02 -20.21 24.94
N PHE A 693 7.80 -21.46 24.49
CA PHE A 693 8.18 -22.65 25.26
C PHE A 693 9.66 -22.61 25.69
N LEU A 694 10.56 -22.28 24.75
CA LEU A 694 11.99 -22.17 25.03
C LEU A 694 12.30 -21.03 26.02
N ALA A 695 11.60 -19.90 25.87
CA ALA A 695 11.75 -18.76 26.77
C ALA A 695 11.27 -19.10 28.18
N LEU A 696 10.12 -19.78 28.31
CA LEU A 696 9.57 -20.23 29.61
C LEU A 696 10.46 -21.27 30.28
N CYS A 697 11.02 -22.22 29.54
CA CYS A 697 12.00 -23.20 30.05
C CYS A 697 13.24 -22.47 30.60
N LYS A 698 13.76 -21.51 29.84
CA LYS A 698 14.89 -20.66 30.27
C LYS A 698 14.54 -19.87 31.54
N LEU A 699 13.34 -19.29 31.57
CA LEU A 699 12.87 -18.47 32.70
C LEU A 699 12.73 -19.33 33.97
N GLY A 700 12.11 -20.53 33.84
CA GLY A 700 11.97 -21.50 34.94
C GLY A 700 13.32 -21.96 35.47
N LEU A 701 14.28 -22.25 34.56
CA LEU A 701 15.64 -22.64 34.94
C LEU A 701 16.33 -21.49 35.69
N THR A 702 16.25 -20.27 35.22
CA THR A 702 16.84 -19.09 35.86
C THR A 702 16.25 -18.89 37.28
N TYR A 703 14.92 -18.99 37.39
CA TYR A 703 14.18 -18.83 38.65
C TYR A 703 14.60 -19.92 39.65
N THR A 704 14.64 -21.18 39.22
CA THR A 704 15.07 -22.31 40.09
C THR A 704 16.53 -22.16 40.52
N LEU A 705 17.44 -21.72 39.63
CA LEU A 705 18.83 -21.49 39.95
C LEU A 705 18.99 -20.36 40.98
N GLN A 706 18.20 -19.28 40.88
CA GLN A 706 18.19 -18.21 41.89
C GLN A 706 17.74 -18.74 43.25
N HIS A 707 16.62 -19.47 43.27
CA HIS A 707 16.11 -20.08 44.51
C HIS A 707 17.06 -21.11 45.12
N LEU A 708 17.78 -21.87 44.27
CA LEU A 708 18.78 -22.85 44.72
C LEU A 708 20.04 -22.17 45.28
N GLN A 709 20.38 -20.96 44.83
CA GLN A 709 21.47 -20.18 45.42
C GLN A 709 21.12 -19.63 46.80
N ASP A 710 19.84 -19.32 47.05
CA ASP A 710 19.32 -18.85 48.34
C ASP A 710 19.25 -19.99 49.38
N LEU A 711 19.02 -21.24 48.92
CA LEU A 711 19.07 -22.43 49.74
C LEU A 711 20.53 -22.92 49.78
N ASN A 712 21.09 -23.13 50.98
CA ASN A 712 22.46 -23.65 51.21
C ASN A 712 22.56 -25.11 50.65
N LEU A 713 22.51 -25.21 49.32
CA LEU A 713 22.48 -26.46 48.57
C LEU A 713 23.73 -27.31 48.82
N LYS A 714 24.83 -26.66 49.19
CA LYS A 714 26.07 -27.37 49.54
C LYS A 714 25.90 -28.30 50.74
N GLU A 715 25.06 -27.91 51.68
CA GLU A 715 24.77 -28.73 52.87
C GLU A 715 23.76 -29.85 52.57
N LEU A 716 22.77 -29.51 51.73
CA LEU A 716 21.72 -30.47 51.31
C LEU A 716 22.29 -31.60 50.45
N ILE A 717 23.14 -31.27 49.48
CA ILE A 717 23.78 -32.25 48.57
C ILE A 717 24.80 -33.10 49.33
N ALA A 718 25.49 -32.53 50.35
CA ALA A 718 26.40 -33.26 51.17
C ALA A 718 25.72 -34.31 52.09
N GLN A 719 24.42 -34.18 52.36
CA GLN A 719 23.61 -35.13 53.16
C GLN A 719 23.00 -36.25 52.33
N VAL A 720 22.95 -36.13 51.01
CA VAL A 720 22.36 -37.19 50.13
C VAL A 720 23.50 -38.06 49.58
N ASP A 721 23.61 -39.20 50.14
CA ASP A 721 24.55 -40.24 49.66
C ASP A 721 23.88 -40.95 48.46
N LEU A 722 24.21 -40.46 47.24
CA LEU A 722 23.66 -40.99 46.02
C LEU A 722 24.05 -42.44 45.73
N ASP A 723 25.19 -42.87 46.25
CA ASP A 723 25.61 -44.27 46.14
C ASP A 723 24.73 -45.21 46.96
N GLN A 724 24.19 -44.71 48.07
CA GLN A 724 23.26 -45.45 48.93
C GLN A 724 21.81 -45.49 48.38
N LEU A 725 21.40 -44.39 47.61
CA LEU A 725 20.07 -44.27 47.09
C LEU A 725 19.88 -44.95 45.73
N LEU A 726 20.85 -44.92 44.85
CA LEU A 726 20.77 -45.35 43.46
C LEU A 726 21.77 -46.51 43.14
N GLY A 727 22.58 -46.93 44.12
CA GLY A 727 23.62 -47.95 43.93
C GLY A 727 24.96 -47.38 43.45
N PRO A 728 26.05 -48.15 43.62
CA PRO A 728 27.41 -47.62 43.38
C PRO A 728 27.74 -47.33 41.90
N GLU A 729 26.89 -47.67 40.94
CA GLU A 729 27.06 -47.44 39.50
C GLU A 729 26.04 -46.47 38.91
N TRP A 730 25.36 -45.65 39.73
CA TRP A 730 24.29 -44.76 39.29
C TRP A 730 24.73 -43.78 38.21
N ASP A 731 25.97 -43.30 38.25
CA ASP A 731 26.53 -42.39 37.25
C ASP A 731 26.62 -43.07 35.86
N LEU A 732 26.93 -44.37 35.82
CA LEU A 732 26.96 -45.15 34.55
C LEU A 732 25.57 -45.31 33.96
N TYR A 733 24.56 -45.59 34.78
CA TYR A 733 23.15 -45.69 34.32
C TYR A 733 22.64 -44.35 33.84
N LEU A 734 22.93 -43.24 34.52
CA LEU A 734 22.56 -41.90 34.12
C LEU A 734 23.21 -41.52 32.80
N MET A 735 24.50 -41.83 32.62
CA MET A 735 25.24 -41.59 31.38
C MET A 735 24.67 -42.39 30.20
N THR A 736 24.23 -43.64 30.44
CA THR A 736 23.61 -44.47 29.40
C THR A 736 22.26 -43.93 28.99
N VAL A 737 21.42 -43.47 29.93
CA VAL A 737 20.11 -42.85 29.64
C VAL A 737 20.29 -41.56 28.84
N ILE A 738 21.25 -40.71 29.22
CA ILE A 738 21.56 -39.47 28.51
C ILE A 738 22.06 -39.78 27.08
N ALA A 739 22.92 -40.78 26.92
CA ALA A 739 23.42 -41.19 25.60
C ALA A 739 22.28 -41.71 24.70
N LEU A 740 21.36 -42.50 25.27
CA LEU A 740 20.16 -42.96 24.55
C LEU A 740 19.23 -41.80 24.13
N LEU A 741 18.96 -40.85 25.02
CA LEU A 741 18.15 -39.67 24.71
C LEU A 741 18.78 -38.83 23.61
N LEU A 742 20.09 -38.58 23.70
CA LEU A 742 20.83 -37.86 22.64
C LEU A 742 20.78 -38.62 21.33
N GLY A 743 20.95 -39.94 21.38
CA GLY A 743 20.86 -40.81 20.20
C GLY A 743 19.48 -40.72 19.53
N THR A 744 18.39 -40.73 20.34
CA THR A 744 17.02 -40.62 19.81
C THR A 744 16.78 -39.23 19.20
N VAL A 745 17.25 -38.15 19.82
CA VAL A 745 17.15 -36.79 19.28
C VAL A 745 17.92 -36.68 17.95
N ILE A 746 19.14 -37.21 17.88
CA ILE A 746 19.94 -37.21 16.66
C ILE A 746 19.25 -38.03 15.56
N ALA A 747 18.75 -39.23 15.88
CA ALA A 747 18.02 -40.08 14.94
C ALA A 747 16.75 -39.41 14.43
N TYR A 748 15.98 -38.74 15.31
CA TYR A 748 14.79 -37.98 14.96
C TYR A 748 15.14 -36.82 14.00
N ARG A 749 16.20 -36.09 14.31
CA ARG A 749 16.65 -34.97 13.48
C ARG A 749 17.16 -35.44 12.11
N GLN A 750 17.88 -36.56 12.06
CA GLN A 750 18.31 -37.18 10.80
C GLN A 750 17.12 -37.63 9.96
N ARG A 751 16.10 -38.20 10.60
CA ARG A 751 14.87 -38.62 9.93
C ARG A 751 14.11 -37.43 9.34
N GLN A 752 14.04 -36.31 10.04
CA GLN A 752 13.47 -35.07 9.52
C GLN A 752 14.28 -34.55 8.31
N HIS A 753 15.62 -34.57 8.40
CA HIS A 753 16.47 -34.17 7.28
C HIS A 753 16.28 -35.05 6.05
N GLN A 754 16.04 -36.35 6.22
CA GLN A 754 15.79 -37.29 5.11
C GLN A 754 14.43 -37.02 4.44
N ILE A 755 13.45 -36.55 5.20
CA ILE A 755 12.12 -36.19 4.67
C ILE A 755 12.20 -34.88 3.84
N ILE A 756 13.03 -33.95 4.28
CA ILE A 756 13.20 -32.64 3.60
C ILE A 756 14.08 -32.78 2.34
N VAL A 757 15.04 -33.71 2.33
CA VAL A 757 15.96 -33.97 1.22
C VAL A 757 15.53 -35.20 0.39
N ALA A 758 14.24 -35.46 0.25
CA ALA A 758 13.79 -36.41 -0.79
C ALA A 758 14.19 -35.83 -2.15
N PRO A 759 15.00 -36.53 -2.95
CA PRO A 759 15.46 -35.99 -4.23
C PRO A 759 14.23 -35.73 -5.11
N ARG A 760 14.13 -34.52 -5.61
CA ARG A 760 13.19 -34.21 -6.70
C ARG A 760 13.45 -35.19 -7.82
N PRO A 761 12.43 -35.79 -8.43
CA PRO A 761 12.64 -36.60 -9.62
C PRO A 761 13.45 -35.76 -10.64
N PRO A 762 14.44 -36.30 -11.33
CA PRO A 762 15.21 -35.56 -12.27
C PRO A 762 14.28 -34.95 -13.33
N PRO A 763 14.54 -33.73 -13.75
CA PRO A 763 13.74 -33.12 -14.83
C PRO A 763 13.78 -34.03 -16.05
N PRO A 764 12.69 -34.16 -16.80
CA PRO A 764 12.68 -35.00 -17.99
C PRO A 764 13.82 -34.54 -18.91
N THR A 765 14.66 -35.46 -19.34
CA THR A 765 15.75 -35.20 -20.25
C THR A 765 15.22 -34.48 -21.50
N PRO A 766 15.77 -33.33 -21.84
CA PRO A 766 15.35 -32.67 -23.08
C PRO A 766 15.53 -33.63 -24.26
N ALA A 767 14.53 -33.71 -25.10
CA ALA A 767 14.60 -34.52 -26.34
C ALA A 767 15.82 -34.07 -27.15
N PRO A 768 16.59 -35.01 -27.75
CA PRO A 768 17.74 -34.63 -28.54
C PRO A 768 17.32 -33.73 -29.71
N PRO A 769 18.09 -32.71 -30.04
CA PRO A 769 17.75 -31.82 -31.16
C PRO A 769 17.59 -32.61 -32.45
N PRO A 770 16.65 -32.26 -33.31
CA PRO A 770 16.54 -32.91 -34.60
C PRO A 770 17.83 -32.72 -35.40
N ARG A 771 18.33 -33.80 -35.99
CA ARG A 771 19.53 -33.77 -36.86
C ARG A 771 19.24 -32.85 -38.04
N PRO A 772 20.21 -32.07 -38.50
CA PRO A 772 20.06 -31.27 -39.70
C PRO A 772 19.83 -32.19 -40.91
N ALA A 773 18.88 -31.84 -41.74
CA ALA A 773 18.56 -32.53 -42.97
C ALA A 773 19.78 -32.50 -43.92
N GLN A 774 20.23 -33.65 -44.35
CA GLN A 774 21.17 -33.74 -45.49
C GLN A 774 20.36 -33.60 -46.78
N GLU A 775 20.75 -32.65 -47.58
CA GLU A 775 20.33 -32.52 -48.97
C GLU A 775 20.92 -33.68 -49.73
N ASP A 776 20.08 -34.56 -50.29
CA ASP A 776 20.53 -35.51 -51.34
C ASP A 776 19.58 -35.36 -52.55
N GLU A 777 20.22 -35.33 -53.70
CA GLU A 777 19.69 -35.04 -55.02
C GLU A 777 18.68 -36.07 -55.55
N GLU A 778 17.87 -35.62 -56.47
CA GLU A 778 16.84 -36.33 -57.21
C GLU A 778 17.33 -37.53 -58.03
N GLU A 779 16.51 -38.57 -58.18
CA GLU A 779 16.00 -39.07 -59.47
C GLU A 779 14.90 -40.12 -59.33
N PRO A 780 14.01 -40.31 -60.34
CA PRO A 780 12.65 -40.75 -60.13
C PRO A 780 12.31 -42.13 -60.70
N GLN A 781 11.02 -42.50 -60.58
CA GLN A 781 10.23 -43.63 -61.18
C GLN A 781 10.05 -44.81 -60.21
N ALA A 782 8.94 -45.48 -60.13
CA ALA A 782 7.75 -45.64 -60.97
C ALA A 782 6.52 -46.14 -60.15
N GLN A 783 5.37 -45.98 -60.73
CA GLN A 783 4.05 -46.39 -60.35
C GLN A 783 3.84 -47.85 -59.90
N ALA A 784 2.93 -48.10 -58.99
CA ALA A 784 1.88 -49.11 -59.09
C ALA A 784 0.83 -48.97 -57.98
N GLU A 785 -0.37 -48.77 -58.36
CA GLU A 785 -1.65 -48.90 -57.61
C GLU A 785 -2.05 -50.38 -57.60
N PRO A 786 -3.30 -50.67 -57.07
CA PRO A 786 -3.66 -51.00 -55.69
C PRO A 786 -4.29 -52.40 -55.59
N GLN A 787 -4.67 -52.82 -54.40
CA GLN A 787 -5.80 -53.74 -54.30
C GLN A 787 -6.51 -53.77 -52.96
N ASP A 788 -7.81 -53.74 -53.10
CA ASP A 788 -8.90 -53.86 -52.13
C ASP A 788 -8.91 -55.17 -51.35
N GLN A 789 -9.57 -55.22 -50.24
CA GLN A 789 -10.67 -56.10 -49.82
C GLN A 789 -10.94 -55.88 -48.34
N GLU A 790 -12.04 -55.33 -47.94
CA GLU A 790 -13.35 -55.91 -47.62
C GLU A 790 -13.25 -57.09 -46.55
N GLU A 791 -13.87 -56.84 -45.44
CA GLU A 791 -15.21 -57.37 -45.04
C GLU A 791 -15.48 -57.17 -43.52
N THR A 792 -16.68 -56.74 -43.28
CA THR A 792 -17.51 -56.79 -42.06
C THR A 792 -18.09 -58.20 -41.81
N PRO A 793 -18.93 -58.54 -40.81
CA PRO A 793 -19.49 -57.83 -39.64
C PRO A 793 -19.73 -58.69 -38.35
N GLY A 794 -20.27 -58.07 -37.32
CA GLY A 794 -20.86 -58.44 -36.08
C GLY A 794 -21.50 -59.81 -35.79
N PRO A 795 -22.41 -60.02 -34.86
CA PRO A 795 -23.10 -59.18 -33.91
C PRO A 795 -23.36 -59.74 -32.50
N GLY A 796 -24.06 -59.02 -31.66
CA GLY A 796 -25.05 -59.50 -30.66
C GLY A 796 -24.47 -59.75 -29.24
N GLU A 797 -25.08 -59.48 -28.17
CA GLU A 797 -26.40 -59.31 -27.61
C GLU A 797 -26.17 -58.83 -26.16
N ALA A 798 -26.87 -57.87 -25.70
CA ALA A 798 -28.08 -57.67 -24.89
C ALA A 798 -28.10 -58.35 -23.53
N HIS A 799 -28.38 -57.64 -22.52
CA HIS A 799 -29.40 -57.67 -21.48
C HIS A 799 -28.97 -56.79 -20.30
N ASP A 800 -29.74 -55.77 -20.06
CA ASP A 800 -30.87 -55.57 -19.13
C ASP A 800 -30.51 -55.81 -17.68
N ASP A 801 -30.72 -54.94 -16.84
CA ASP A 801 -31.84 -54.52 -16.01
C ASP A 801 -31.38 -53.84 -14.71
N ASP A 802 -31.92 -52.70 -14.49
CA ASP A 802 -32.73 -52.25 -13.35
C ASP A 802 -32.10 -51.87 -12.02
N ASP A 803 -32.54 -50.71 -11.68
CA ASP A 803 -33.23 -50.25 -10.47
C ASP A 803 -32.46 -49.51 -9.37
N GLU A 804 -32.95 -48.35 -9.21
CA GLU A 804 -33.51 -47.69 -7.99
C GLU A 804 -32.52 -47.05 -6.99
N GLU A 805 -32.75 -45.79 -6.91
CA GLU A 805 -33.34 -44.95 -5.85
C GLU A 805 -32.46 -44.51 -4.65
N GLU A 806 -32.67 -43.25 -4.44
CA GLU A 806 -32.89 -42.45 -3.21
C GLU A 806 -31.67 -41.96 -2.46
N GLU A 807 -31.68 -40.72 -2.38
CA GLU A 807 -32.12 -39.68 -1.46
C GLU A 807 -31.00 -39.10 -0.50
N GLN A 808 -30.98 -37.81 -0.59
CA GLN A 808 -30.87 -36.82 0.53
C GLN A 808 -29.65 -36.79 1.44
N GLN A 809 -28.88 -35.82 1.41
CA GLN A 809 -28.93 -34.57 2.21
C GLN A 809 -27.88 -33.60 1.71
#